data_1d12ac8234072ca5c1d45f67cfe41b17
#
_entry.id   1d12ac8234072ca5c1d45f67cfe41b17
#
_cell.length_a   1.000
_cell.length_b   1.000
_cell.length_c   1.000
_cell.angle_alpha   90.00
_cell.angle_beta   90.00
_cell.angle_gamma   90.00
#
_symmetry.space_group_name_H-M   'P 1'
#
loop_
_entity.id
_entity.type
_entity.pdbx_description
1 polymer ?
#
loop_
_entity_poly.entity_id
_entity_poly.type
_entity_poly.pdbx_seq_one_letter_code
_entity_poly.pdbx_strand_id
1 'polypeptide(L)'
;MTKVQLEVRGKVAIATIDNPPVNALGAAVREGLANAIKQANADKAVAAIVIASAGKAFIAGADISEFGKPPAPPNLPDVLDAIEASNKPVVAAIQGVALGGGLEVALACHGRIALPAAKLGLPEIKLGLIPGAGGTQRLPRLIGAAKAFPMMLSGEPISAGKALEYGLLDEVVSSDLVAAAIRLAEGMAAEGRRPVTSTASGELTEADRETFEALAKDAVKKAEGMPNVPALVEAVRASFTLSFAEGAAVERRLFLSLLVDERSKALRHVFFAERDIAKVPGIGPEVKPREIASAAVIGAGTMGGGIAMCFANAGIPVTLIETAKAALDNGINRIGAIYDISVSRGSLTPEAKAGRMALIKPAVGLAAAAGADIVVEAAFEEMGVKQQIFGELDKVAKPGAILASNTSYLDVPTIAAATKRPQDVIGMHFFSPANVMKLLEIVRPKGAADDAIATAVALGRKLGKVPVVVGNGFGFVGNRMLEQRTRAAERLLVAGALPHEVDAALVGFGFKMGPFAMADLAGNDIGWRSRKARGLKAAVADAICEAGWFGQKTGRGYYIYPQGARAGQRCPEVEALIARISAEQGLTRRSFTPEEILARLLDPMVNEGARILEEGIAARPGDIDIVWINGYNWPAWRGGPMFWADSVGLDVIVKRLEAQATEIGDKALEPAPLLRRLATEGKGFVSLKG
;
A
#
# COMPACT_ATOMS: atom_id res chain seq x y z
N MET A 1 25.02 18.68 14.98
CA MET A 1 25.65 17.44 15.49
C MET A 1 26.08 16.59 14.31
N THR A 2 27.31 16.06 14.35
CA THR A 2 27.81 15.14 13.32
C THR A 2 26.99 13.87 13.31
N LYS A 3 26.56 13.41 12.14
CA LYS A 3 25.73 12.20 11.97
C LYS A 3 26.51 10.89 11.96
N VAL A 4 27.83 10.97 11.91
CA VAL A 4 28.75 9.83 12.00
C VAL A 4 29.85 10.21 12.99
N GLN A 5 30.05 9.37 13.98
CA GLN A 5 31.08 9.51 15.01
C GLN A 5 32.19 8.50 14.73
N LEU A 6 33.44 8.90 14.84
CA LEU A 6 34.60 8.04 14.69
C LEU A 6 35.30 7.90 16.05
N GLU A 7 35.45 6.67 16.53
CA GLU A 7 36.25 6.33 17.70
C GLU A 7 37.25 5.22 17.37
N VAL A 8 38.34 5.14 18.11
CA VAL A 8 39.35 4.08 17.94
C VAL A 8 39.35 3.21 19.18
N ARG A 9 39.12 1.90 19.02
CA ARG A 9 39.24 0.87 20.06
C ARG A 9 40.38 -0.09 19.70
N GLY A 10 41.44 -0.06 20.48
CA GLY A 10 42.64 -0.82 20.12
C GLY A 10 43.24 -0.36 18.78
N LYS A 11 43.22 -1.22 17.77
CA LYS A 11 43.66 -0.92 16.41
C LYS A 11 42.50 -0.81 15.40
N VAL A 12 41.26 -0.74 15.88
CA VAL A 12 40.10 -0.66 15.00
C VAL A 12 39.40 0.68 15.14
N ALA A 13 39.19 1.36 14.04
CA ALA A 13 38.38 2.56 13.96
C ALA A 13 36.90 2.16 13.77
N ILE A 14 35.99 2.71 14.58
CA ILE A 14 34.56 2.44 14.53
C ILE A 14 33.86 3.70 14.08
N ALA A 15 33.26 3.66 12.90
CA ALA A 15 32.40 4.72 12.35
C ALA A 15 30.95 4.41 12.71
N THR A 16 30.41 5.09 13.72
CA THR A 16 29.02 4.89 14.19
C THR A 16 28.09 5.91 13.58
N ILE A 17 27.12 5.47 12.80
CA ILE A 17 26.05 6.28 12.22
C ILE A 17 24.97 6.52 13.30
N ASP A 18 24.59 7.79 13.52
CA ASP A 18 23.50 8.19 14.42
C ASP A 18 22.62 9.24 13.75
N ASN A 19 21.65 8.76 12.99
CA ASN A 19 20.67 9.60 12.28
C ASN A 19 19.25 9.01 12.46
N PRO A 20 18.65 9.17 13.67
CA PRO A 20 17.33 8.66 13.94
C PRO A 20 16.25 9.24 13.01
N PRO A 21 15.13 8.50 12.78
CA PRO A 21 14.79 7.24 13.47
C PRO A 21 15.39 5.98 12.80
N VAL A 22 15.88 6.05 11.56
CA VAL A 22 16.20 4.86 10.74
C VAL A 22 17.56 4.91 10.03
N ASN A 23 18.39 5.85 10.39
CA ASN A 23 19.73 6.04 9.81
C ASN A 23 19.73 6.19 8.27
N ALA A 24 18.77 6.97 7.72
CA ALA A 24 18.70 7.23 6.28
C ALA A 24 19.96 7.95 5.77
N LEU A 25 20.44 7.58 4.57
CA LEU A 25 21.66 8.09 3.92
C LEU A 25 21.43 9.47 3.26
N GLY A 26 21.08 10.48 4.05
CA GLY A 26 21.09 11.86 3.60
C GLY A 26 22.52 12.40 3.44
N ALA A 27 22.67 13.60 2.88
CA ALA A 27 23.98 14.22 2.58
C ALA A 27 24.94 14.22 3.77
N ALA A 28 24.47 14.59 4.97
CA ALA A 28 25.30 14.65 6.17
C ALA A 28 25.82 13.27 6.64
N VAL A 29 25.07 12.19 6.40
CA VAL A 29 25.52 10.82 6.70
C VAL A 29 26.54 10.37 5.67
N ARG A 30 26.32 10.65 4.38
CA ARG A 30 27.27 10.33 3.31
C ARG A 30 28.60 11.04 3.52
N GLU A 31 28.57 12.34 3.82
CA GLU A 31 29.76 13.13 4.14
C GLU A 31 30.50 12.60 5.37
N GLY A 32 29.74 12.28 6.44
CA GLY A 32 30.30 11.73 7.66
C GLY A 32 31.00 10.39 7.45
N LEU A 33 30.42 9.48 6.66
CA LEU A 33 31.03 8.20 6.29
C LEU A 33 32.31 8.40 5.47
N ALA A 34 32.26 9.23 4.41
CA ALA A 34 33.42 9.50 3.60
C ALA A 34 34.60 10.06 4.44
N ASN A 35 34.29 11.00 5.34
CA ASN A 35 35.29 11.60 6.23
C ASN A 35 35.83 10.57 7.23
N ALA A 36 35.00 9.71 7.80
CA ALA A 36 35.43 8.66 8.73
C ALA A 36 36.38 7.66 8.06
N ILE A 37 36.05 7.19 6.86
CA ILE A 37 36.91 6.28 6.07
C ILE A 37 38.25 6.96 5.74
N LYS A 38 38.22 8.22 5.30
CA LYS A 38 39.44 8.99 4.99
C LYS A 38 40.33 9.15 6.22
N GLN A 39 39.78 9.52 7.38
CA GLN A 39 40.53 9.69 8.62
C GLN A 39 41.13 8.36 9.11
N ALA A 40 40.31 7.30 9.14
CA ALA A 40 40.76 5.98 9.55
C ALA A 40 41.87 5.43 8.65
N ASN A 41 41.79 5.65 7.34
CA ASN A 41 42.84 5.25 6.40
C ASN A 41 44.18 6.01 6.63
N ALA A 42 44.12 7.29 7.00
CA ALA A 42 45.27 8.11 7.26
C ALA A 42 45.96 7.81 8.60
N ASP A 43 45.24 7.31 9.59
CA ASP A 43 45.76 7.03 10.92
C ASP A 43 46.59 5.72 10.94
N LYS A 44 47.91 5.85 11.16
CA LYS A 44 48.83 4.70 11.21
C LYS A 44 48.58 3.73 12.39
N ALA A 45 47.90 4.19 13.45
CA ALA A 45 47.57 3.34 14.59
C ALA A 45 46.37 2.42 14.30
N VAL A 46 45.57 2.75 13.28
CA VAL A 46 44.41 1.95 12.88
C VAL A 46 44.81 0.87 11.88
N ALA A 47 44.41 -0.37 12.13
CA ALA A 47 44.62 -1.52 11.26
C ALA A 47 43.37 -1.96 10.48
N ALA A 48 42.16 -1.69 11.01
CA ALA A 48 40.91 -2.04 10.40
C ALA A 48 39.79 -1.05 10.76
N ILE A 49 38.69 -1.12 10.04
CA ILE A 49 37.54 -0.21 10.19
C ILE A 49 36.27 -1.03 10.39
N VAL A 50 35.39 -0.58 11.29
CA VAL A 50 34.02 -1.10 11.45
C VAL A 50 33.04 0.03 11.17
N ILE A 51 32.05 -0.22 10.32
CA ILE A 51 30.87 0.64 10.16
C ILE A 51 29.75 0.06 11.00
N ALA A 52 29.31 0.80 12.00
CA ALA A 52 28.23 0.43 12.90
C ALA A 52 27.15 1.53 12.91
N SER A 53 26.07 1.30 13.63
CA SER A 53 24.98 2.28 13.76
C SER A 53 24.41 2.29 15.17
N ALA A 54 23.90 3.45 15.57
CA ALA A 54 23.08 3.62 16.76
C ALA A 54 21.61 3.26 16.47
N GLY A 55 20.82 3.01 17.52
CA GLY A 55 19.39 2.77 17.43
C GLY A 55 19.03 1.35 16.95
N LYS A 56 17.91 1.23 16.23
CA LYS A 56 17.31 -0.08 15.87
C LYS A 56 17.59 -0.55 14.44
N ALA A 57 18.16 0.28 13.59
CA ALA A 57 18.44 -0.01 12.19
C ALA A 57 19.91 0.22 11.89
N PHE A 58 20.50 -0.60 11.04
CA PHE A 58 21.80 -0.29 10.45
C PHE A 58 21.65 0.95 9.55
N ILE A 59 21.04 0.78 8.37
CA ILE A 59 20.71 1.86 7.45
C ILE A 59 19.48 1.43 6.66
N ALA A 60 18.38 2.20 6.75
CA ALA A 60 17.10 1.82 6.11
C ALA A 60 16.99 2.31 4.65
N GLY A 61 18.06 2.79 4.04
CA GLY A 61 18.11 3.22 2.65
C GLY A 61 18.56 4.66 2.45
N ALA A 62 18.52 5.11 1.20
CA ALA A 62 18.73 6.50 0.83
C ALA A 62 17.63 7.39 1.42
N ASP A 63 17.94 8.67 1.61
CA ASP A 63 16.91 9.66 1.94
C ASP A 63 16.08 9.99 0.68
N ILE A 64 14.92 9.34 0.56
CA ILE A 64 14.03 9.50 -0.60
C ILE A 64 13.56 10.97 -0.75
N SER A 65 13.57 11.77 0.33
CA SER A 65 13.19 13.18 0.27
C SER A 65 14.17 14.04 -0.53
N GLU A 66 15.39 13.54 -0.80
CA GLU A 66 16.37 14.18 -1.67
C GLU A 66 16.14 13.89 -3.16
N PHE A 67 15.32 12.87 -3.49
CA PHE A 67 15.07 12.48 -4.88
C PHE A 67 14.34 13.59 -5.66
N GLY A 68 14.86 13.93 -6.83
CA GLY A 68 14.34 15.01 -7.66
C GLY A 68 14.81 16.41 -7.26
N LYS A 69 15.65 16.53 -6.23
CA LYS A 69 16.36 17.78 -5.87
C LYS A 69 17.79 17.80 -6.46
N PRO A 70 18.41 18.97 -6.56
CA PRO A 70 19.83 19.06 -6.93
C PRO A 70 20.68 18.16 -6.04
N PRO A 71 21.60 17.35 -6.61
CA PRO A 71 22.40 16.43 -5.85
C PRO A 71 23.34 17.18 -4.88
N ALA A 72 23.36 16.74 -3.61
CA ALA A 72 24.28 17.23 -2.60
C ALA A 72 25.46 16.24 -2.48
N PRO A 73 26.70 16.67 -2.76
CA PRO A 73 27.89 15.81 -2.64
C PRO A 73 28.24 15.52 -1.17
N PRO A 74 28.94 14.40 -0.90
CA PRO A 74 29.30 13.36 -1.86
C PRO A 74 28.08 12.55 -2.29
N ASN A 75 28.08 12.04 -3.54
CA ASN A 75 27.07 11.08 -3.98
C ASN A 75 27.30 9.72 -3.30
N LEU A 76 26.28 8.90 -3.22
CA LEU A 76 26.41 7.59 -2.60
C LEU A 76 27.46 6.70 -3.33
N PRO A 77 27.49 6.59 -4.66
CA PRO A 77 28.56 5.86 -5.34
C PRO A 77 29.98 6.26 -4.91
N ASP A 78 30.25 7.56 -4.79
CA ASP A 78 31.58 8.05 -4.38
C ASP A 78 31.96 7.56 -2.97
N VAL A 79 31.01 7.49 -2.06
CA VAL A 79 31.19 6.97 -0.69
C VAL A 79 31.47 5.47 -0.72
N LEU A 80 30.71 4.72 -1.54
CA LEU A 80 30.91 3.27 -1.67
C LEU A 80 32.26 2.92 -2.27
N ASP A 81 32.69 3.66 -3.27
CA ASP A 81 34.02 3.49 -3.89
C ASP A 81 35.13 3.80 -2.89
N ALA A 82 34.96 4.81 -2.03
CA ALA A 82 35.90 5.11 -0.96
C ALA A 82 35.97 4.02 0.12
N ILE A 83 34.85 3.38 0.44
CA ILE A 83 34.79 2.23 1.37
C ILE A 83 35.50 1.02 0.76
N GLU A 84 35.19 0.68 -0.47
CA GLU A 84 35.73 -0.50 -1.15
C GLU A 84 37.22 -0.34 -1.48
N ALA A 85 37.66 0.88 -1.81
CA ALA A 85 39.05 1.21 -2.06
C ALA A 85 39.89 1.43 -0.79
N SER A 86 39.28 1.30 0.41
CA SER A 86 40.04 1.46 1.65
C SER A 86 41.27 0.54 1.70
N ASN A 87 42.43 1.10 2.13
CA ASN A 87 43.64 0.33 2.29
C ASN A 87 43.64 -0.57 3.53
N LYS A 88 42.58 -0.51 4.32
CA LYS A 88 42.34 -1.32 5.52
C LYS A 88 41.03 -2.10 5.37
N PRO A 89 40.90 -3.29 5.95
CA PRO A 89 39.63 -4.01 5.95
C PRO A 89 38.51 -3.17 6.56
N VAL A 90 37.36 -3.13 5.92
CA VAL A 90 36.13 -2.48 6.41
C VAL A 90 35.07 -3.55 6.63
N VAL A 91 34.50 -3.61 7.83
CA VAL A 91 33.44 -4.57 8.20
C VAL A 91 32.17 -3.84 8.53
N ALA A 92 31.05 -4.26 7.93
CA ALA A 92 29.71 -3.78 8.28
C ALA A 92 29.13 -4.59 9.44
N ALA A 93 28.75 -3.90 10.52
CA ALA A 93 28.09 -4.47 11.70
C ALA A 93 26.57 -4.20 11.62
N ILE A 94 25.80 -5.16 11.14
CA ILE A 94 24.39 -4.99 10.73
C ILE A 94 23.44 -5.38 11.84
N GLN A 95 22.71 -4.41 12.37
CA GLN A 95 21.57 -4.61 13.25
C GLN A 95 20.27 -4.16 12.58
N GLY A 96 19.15 -4.82 12.89
CA GLY A 96 17.82 -4.46 12.39
C GLY A 96 17.72 -4.54 10.86
N VAL A 97 17.75 -3.42 10.14
CA VAL A 97 17.59 -3.43 8.68
C VAL A 97 18.78 -2.81 7.95
N ALA A 98 19.19 -3.45 6.85
CA ALA A 98 20.09 -2.92 5.83
C ALA A 98 19.34 -2.94 4.48
N LEU A 99 18.75 -1.81 4.09
CA LEU A 99 17.86 -1.76 2.91
C LEU A 99 18.36 -0.74 1.89
N GLY A 100 18.18 -1.04 0.60
CA GLY A 100 18.53 -0.15 -0.49
C GLY A 100 19.98 0.31 -0.38
N GLY A 101 20.23 1.62 -0.43
CA GLY A 101 21.55 2.21 -0.22
C GLY A 101 22.28 1.71 1.02
N GLY A 102 21.54 1.29 2.07
CA GLY A 102 22.13 0.71 3.28
C GLY A 102 22.72 -0.68 3.04
N LEU A 103 22.09 -1.49 2.21
CA LEU A 103 22.68 -2.75 1.77
C LEU A 103 23.83 -2.48 0.78
N GLU A 104 23.73 -1.45 -0.06
CA GLU A 104 24.81 -1.07 -0.97
C GLU A 104 26.09 -0.64 -0.19
N VAL A 105 25.93 0.07 0.95
CA VAL A 105 27.06 0.33 1.89
C VAL A 105 27.66 -0.98 2.41
N ALA A 106 26.83 -1.91 2.87
CA ALA A 106 27.32 -3.20 3.35
C ALA A 106 28.00 -4.03 2.24
N LEU A 107 27.52 -3.97 1.01
CA LEU A 107 28.12 -4.65 -0.15
C LEU A 107 29.48 -4.07 -0.54
N ALA A 108 29.71 -2.78 -0.30
CA ALA A 108 31.01 -2.14 -0.53
C ALA A 108 32.03 -2.44 0.58
N CYS A 109 31.60 -2.94 1.75
CA CYS A 109 32.50 -3.38 2.81
C CYS A 109 33.18 -4.71 2.46
N HIS A 110 34.37 -4.94 3.01
CA HIS A 110 35.14 -6.16 2.83
C HIS A 110 34.60 -7.36 3.64
N GLY A 111 33.91 -7.10 4.75
CA GLY A 111 33.23 -8.11 5.56
C GLY A 111 31.87 -7.62 6.05
N ARG A 112 30.96 -8.55 6.34
CA ARG A 112 29.57 -8.29 6.78
C ARG A 112 29.17 -9.26 7.86
N ILE A 113 28.76 -8.73 9.02
CA ILE A 113 28.30 -9.51 10.16
C ILE A 113 26.95 -8.94 10.63
N ALA A 114 26.04 -9.79 11.06
CA ALA A 114 24.69 -9.37 11.45
C ALA A 114 24.17 -10.01 12.72
N LEU A 115 23.19 -9.36 13.37
CA LEU A 115 22.34 -9.98 14.37
C LEU A 115 21.29 -10.89 13.73
N PRO A 116 20.76 -11.93 14.43
CA PRO A 116 19.78 -12.88 13.87
C PRO A 116 18.48 -12.22 13.39
N ALA A 117 18.07 -11.12 14.03
CA ALA A 117 16.88 -10.37 13.68
C ALA A 117 17.05 -9.46 12.45
N ALA A 118 18.27 -9.33 11.92
CA ALA A 118 18.54 -8.44 10.80
C ALA A 118 17.81 -8.86 9.51
N LYS A 119 17.45 -7.85 8.72
CA LYS A 119 16.79 -7.98 7.41
C LYS A 119 17.60 -7.21 6.38
N LEU A 120 17.90 -7.85 5.26
CA LEU A 120 18.72 -7.29 4.18
C LEU A 120 17.97 -7.32 2.85
N GLY A 121 17.96 -6.23 2.08
CA GLY A 121 17.26 -6.20 0.80
C GLY A 121 17.48 -4.92 -0.01
N LEU A 122 17.07 -4.98 -1.29
CA LEU A 122 17.09 -3.86 -2.24
C LEU A 122 15.65 -3.59 -2.72
N PRO A 123 14.87 -2.75 -1.99
CA PRO A 123 13.45 -2.56 -2.22
C PRO A 123 13.11 -1.50 -3.28
N GLU A 124 14.06 -1.00 -4.03
CA GLU A 124 13.91 0.12 -4.99
C GLU A 124 12.85 -0.14 -6.04
N ILE A 125 12.61 -1.41 -6.39
CA ILE A 125 11.58 -1.84 -7.35
C ILE A 125 10.18 -1.36 -6.92
N LYS A 126 9.89 -1.29 -5.62
CA LYS A 126 8.62 -0.83 -5.05
C LYS A 126 8.39 0.67 -5.24
N LEU A 127 9.46 1.42 -5.54
CA LEU A 127 9.43 2.85 -5.84
C LEU A 127 9.48 3.14 -7.35
N GLY A 128 9.30 2.11 -8.21
CA GLY A 128 9.46 2.25 -9.64
C GLY A 128 10.90 2.51 -10.09
N LEU A 129 11.87 2.17 -9.24
CA LEU A 129 13.30 2.35 -9.45
C LEU A 129 14.02 0.99 -9.51
N ILE A 130 15.33 1.02 -9.70
CA ILE A 130 16.28 -0.06 -9.49
C ILE A 130 17.33 0.41 -8.48
N PRO A 131 18.15 -0.46 -7.86
CA PRO A 131 19.34 -0.04 -7.14
C PRO A 131 20.21 0.88 -8.01
N GLY A 132 20.78 1.94 -7.44
CA GLY A 132 21.43 2.99 -8.22
C GLY A 132 22.85 3.37 -7.77
N ALA A 133 23.44 2.58 -6.85
CA ALA A 133 24.79 2.80 -6.35
C ALA A 133 25.67 1.53 -6.40
N GLY A 134 25.44 0.70 -7.42
CA GLY A 134 26.20 -0.53 -7.65
C GLY A 134 25.52 -1.80 -7.10
N GLY A 135 24.33 -1.71 -6.57
CA GLY A 135 23.60 -2.87 -6.01
C GLY A 135 23.33 -3.94 -7.05
N THR A 136 22.93 -3.58 -8.28
CA THR A 136 22.72 -4.52 -9.39
C THR A 136 24.00 -5.14 -9.91
N GLN A 137 25.16 -4.61 -9.51
CA GLN A 137 26.47 -5.08 -9.92
C GLN A 137 27.17 -5.88 -8.80
N ARG A 138 27.16 -5.36 -7.56
CA ARG A 138 27.84 -6.01 -6.42
C ARG A 138 27.07 -7.27 -5.94
N LEU A 139 25.75 -7.18 -5.81
CA LEU A 139 25.00 -8.30 -5.25
C LEU A 139 25.07 -9.57 -6.14
N PRO A 140 24.88 -9.51 -7.48
CA PRO A 140 25.06 -10.67 -8.33
C PRO A 140 26.48 -11.25 -8.32
N ARG A 141 27.51 -10.38 -8.25
CA ARG A 141 28.90 -10.83 -8.17
C ARG A 141 29.22 -11.57 -6.86
N LEU A 142 28.49 -11.25 -5.79
CA LEU A 142 28.71 -11.86 -4.48
C LEU A 142 27.93 -13.16 -4.28
N ILE A 143 26.66 -13.24 -4.72
CA ILE A 143 25.78 -14.36 -4.42
C ILE A 143 25.17 -15.08 -5.67
N GLY A 144 25.54 -14.64 -6.86
CA GLY A 144 24.95 -15.09 -8.13
C GLY A 144 23.68 -14.30 -8.52
N ALA A 145 23.46 -14.13 -9.82
CA ALA A 145 22.32 -13.39 -10.33
C ALA A 145 20.99 -14.13 -10.12
N ALA A 146 21.00 -15.45 -10.16
CA ALA A 146 19.82 -16.28 -9.90
C ALA A 146 19.24 -16.10 -8.49
N LYS A 147 20.06 -15.76 -7.50
CA LYS A 147 19.64 -15.42 -6.15
C LYS A 147 19.39 -13.92 -5.98
N ALA A 148 20.24 -13.07 -6.56
CA ALA A 148 20.18 -11.62 -6.44
C ALA A 148 18.96 -11.00 -7.13
N PHE A 149 18.65 -11.47 -8.35
CA PHE A 149 17.55 -10.91 -9.15
C PHE A 149 16.18 -11.05 -8.48
N PRO A 150 15.77 -12.22 -7.94
CA PRO A 150 14.50 -12.33 -7.20
C PRO A 150 14.42 -11.43 -5.96
N MET A 151 15.54 -11.21 -5.25
CA MET A 151 15.58 -10.27 -4.12
C MET A 151 15.29 -8.83 -4.57
N MET A 152 15.90 -8.39 -5.67
CA MET A 152 15.69 -7.06 -6.24
C MET A 152 14.31 -6.93 -6.89
N LEU A 153 13.83 -7.96 -7.58
CA LEU A 153 12.53 -7.96 -8.26
C LEU A 153 11.35 -7.93 -7.29
N SER A 154 11.43 -8.68 -6.19
CA SER A 154 10.38 -8.64 -5.16
C SER A 154 10.49 -7.40 -4.26
N GLY A 155 11.70 -6.89 -4.05
CA GLY A 155 11.98 -5.85 -3.07
C GLY A 155 11.69 -6.30 -1.63
N GLU A 156 11.51 -7.61 -1.38
CA GLU A 156 11.30 -8.15 -0.04
C GLU A 156 12.65 -8.46 0.61
N PRO A 157 12.88 -8.00 1.85
CA PRO A 157 14.13 -8.29 2.54
C PRO A 157 14.19 -9.75 3.01
N ILE A 158 15.38 -10.34 2.90
CA ILE A 158 15.67 -11.69 3.43
C ILE A 158 16.14 -11.61 4.88
N SER A 159 16.02 -12.72 5.62
CA SER A 159 16.54 -12.85 6.99
C SER A 159 18.06 -12.98 7.01
N ALA A 160 18.69 -12.66 8.15
CA ALA A 160 20.12 -12.85 8.36
C ALA A 160 20.57 -14.30 8.12
N GLY A 161 19.77 -15.29 8.56
CA GLY A 161 20.06 -16.71 8.30
C GLY A 161 20.07 -17.04 6.81
N LYS A 162 19.12 -16.51 6.03
CA LYS A 162 19.08 -16.71 4.60
C LYS A 162 20.21 -15.96 3.88
N ALA A 163 20.56 -14.77 4.38
CA ALA A 163 21.69 -14.01 3.86
C ALA A 163 23.04 -14.74 4.09
N LEU A 164 23.19 -15.40 5.24
CA LEU A 164 24.36 -16.25 5.52
C LEU A 164 24.40 -17.47 4.57
N GLU A 165 23.26 -18.16 4.40
CA GLU A 165 23.13 -19.29 3.46
C GLU A 165 23.52 -18.91 2.02
N TYR A 166 23.20 -17.68 1.61
CA TYR A 166 23.51 -17.16 0.27
C TYR A 166 24.97 -16.69 0.12
N GLY A 167 25.73 -16.59 1.21
CA GLY A 167 27.09 -16.04 1.20
C GLY A 167 27.11 -14.50 1.20
N LEU A 168 25.97 -13.85 1.49
CA LEU A 168 25.89 -12.40 1.62
C LEU A 168 26.48 -11.90 2.95
N LEU A 169 26.45 -12.72 3.99
CA LEU A 169 27.05 -12.46 5.31
C LEU A 169 28.21 -13.43 5.58
N ASP A 170 29.24 -12.95 6.27
CA ASP A 170 30.33 -13.77 6.76
C ASP A 170 29.93 -14.50 8.05
N GLU A 171 29.12 -13.85 8.93
CA GLU A 171 28.74 -14.41 10.22
C GLU A 171 27.39 -13.84 10.72
N VAL A 172 26.66 -14.63 11.50
CA VAL A 172 25.51 -14.19 12.28
C VAL A 172 25.79 -14.43 13.76
N VAL A 173 25.79 -13.36 14.56
CA VAL A 173 26.13 -13.41 15.99
C VAL A 173 24.93 -13.12 16.86
N SER A 174 24.80 -13.84 17.98
CA SER A 174 23.63 -13.72 18.87
C SER A 174 23.66 -12.48 19.76
N SER A 175 24.84 -11.90 19.99
CA SER A 175 25.03 -10.74 20.88
C SER A 175 26.36 -10.05 20.59
N ASP A 176 26.56 -8.88 21.18
CA ASP A 176 27.80 -8.08 21.13
C ASP A 176 28.36 -7.89 19.70
N LEU A 177 27.46 -7.41 18.83
CA LEU A 177 27.70 -7.24 17.40
C LEU A 177 28.98 -6.45 17.11
N VAL A 178 29.20 -5.33 17.84
CA VAL A 178 30.37 -4.46 17.59
C VAL A 178 31.67 -5.16 17.97
N ALA A 179 31.71 -5.88 19.10
CA ALA A 179 32.89 -6.64 19.50
C ALA A 179 33.17 -7.79 18.51
N ALA A 180 32.15 -8.45 18.00
CA ALA A 180 32.30 -9.48 16.96
C ALA A 180 32.84 -8.88 15.65
N ALA A 181 32.31 -7.71 15.22
CA ALA A 181 32.81 -7.01 14.04
C ALA A 181 34.27 -6.56 14.18
N ILE A 182 34.67 -6.11 15.39
CA ILE A 182 36.07 -5.79 15.70
C ILE A 182 36.95 -7.03 15.51
N ARG A 183 36.57 -8.18 16.10
CA ARG A 183 37.34 -9.44 15.95
C ARG A 183 37.47 -9.86 14.48
N LEU A 184 36.38 -9.80 13.71
CA LEU A 184 36.42 -10.11 12.29
C LEU A 184 37.37 -9.15 11.54
N ALA A 185 37.28 -7.85 11.81
CA ALA A 185 38.10 -6.83 11.17
C ALA A 185 39.60 -6.99 11.52
N GLU A 186 39.93 -7.28 12.78
CA GLU A 186 41.32 -7.56 13.22
C GLU A 186 41.86 -8.84 12.57
N GLY A 187 41.05 -9.92 12.49
CA GLY A 187 41.43 -11.15 11.78
C GLY A 187 41.72 -10.91 10.32
N MET A 188 40.85 -10.16 9.62
CA MET A 188 41.05 -9.79 8.23
C MET A 188 42.34 -8.96 8.04
N ALA A 189 42.62 -8.03 8.96
CA ALA A 189 43.84 -7.22 8.90
C ALA A 189 45.09 -8.06 9.12
N ALA A 190 45.06 -9.02 10.07
CA ALA A 190 46.18 -9.91 10.35
C ALA A 190 46.49 -10.86 9.18
N GLU A 191 45.48 -11.30 8.47
CA GLU A 191 45.55 -12.15 7.28
C GLU A 191 45.88 -11.35 5.98
N GLY A 192 45.86 -10.03 6.02
CA GLY A 192 45.96 -9.19 4.83
C GLY A 192 44.78 -9.33 3.87
N ARG A 193 43.62 -9.78 4.36
CA ARG A 193 42.43 -10.15 3.57
C ARG A 193 41.51 -8.95 3.42
N ARG A 194 41.22 -8.60 2.18
CA ARG A 194 40.26 -7.55 1.77
C ARG A 194 39.54 -7.98 0.51
N PRO A 195 38.53 -8.87 0.63
CA PRO A 195 37.75 -9.28 -0.55
C PRO A 195 36.96 -8.07 -1.09
N VAL A 196 37.15 -7.76 -2.34
CA VAL A 196 36.54 -6.63 -3.06
C VAL A 196 35.38 -7.16 -3.87
N THR A 197 34.16 -6.76 -3.54
CA THR A 197 32.93 -7.29 -4.15
C THR A 197 32.82 -6.90 -5.63
N SER A 198 33.28 -5.70 -6.03
CA SER A 198 33.24 -5.24 -7.43
C SER A 198 34.09 -6.10 -8.37
N THR A 199 35.12 -6.79 -7.86
CA THR A 199 36.00 -7.67 -8.65
C THR A 199 35.67 -9.16 -8.49
N ALA A 200 34.72 -9.52 -7.62
CA ALA A 200 34.28 -10.89 -7.46
C ALA A 200 33.54 -11.36 -8.72
N SER A 201 33.74 -12.62 -9.13
CA SER A 201 33.11 -13.20 -10.32
C SER A 201 32.79 -14.67 -10.20
N GLY A 202 33.16 -15.31 -9.07
CA GLY A 202 33.02 -16.77 -8.89
C GLY A 202 31.59 -17.29 -8.96
N GLU A 203 30.62 -16.46 -8.61
CA GLU A 203 29.19 -16.83 -8.63
C GLU A 203 28.51 -16.56 -9.98
N LEU A 204 29.11 -15.76 -10.87
CA LEU A 204 28.57 -15.45 -12.21
C LEU A 204 28.99 -16.52 -13.23
N THR A 205 28.45 -17.71 -13.07
CA THR A 205 28.68 -18.85 -13.96
C THR A 205 27.69 -18.87 -15.13
N GLU A 206 27.91 -19.68 -16.17
CA GLU A 206 26.94 -19.85 -17.26
C GLU A 206 25.63 -20.47 -16.77
N ALA A 207 25.67 -21.42 -15.84
CA ALA A 207 24.47 -21.99 -15.23
C ALA A 207 23.65 -20.95 -14.42
N ASP A 208 24.33 -20.03 -13.71
CA ASP A 208 23.69 -18.90 -13.05
C ASP A 208 23.02 -17.96 -14.06
N ARG A 209 23.70 -17.69 -15.18
CA ARG A 209 23.20 -16.87 -16.28
C ARG A 209 21.96 -17.49 -16.92
N GLU A 210 21.96 -18.78 -17.25
CA GLU A 210 20.80 -19.47 -17.82
C GLU A 210 19.58 -19.39 -16.89
N THR A 211 19.80 -19.60 -15.58
CA THR A 211 18.75 -19.49 -14.56
C THR A 211 18.20 -18.07 -14.48
N PHE A 212 19.09 -17.07 -14.45
CA PHE A 212 18.70 -15.65 -14.44
C PHE A 212 17.88 -15.29 -15.69
N GLU A 213 18.29 -15.69 -16.90
CA GLU A 213 17.57 -15.36 -18.14
C GLU A 213 16.16 -15.95 -18.18
N ALA A 214 15.96 -17.15 -17.62
CA ALA A 214 14.63 -17.75 -17.49
C ALA A 214 13.74 -16.92 -16.55
N LEU A 215 14.26 -16.50 -15.39
CA LEU A 215 13.56 -15.63 -14.44
C LEU A 215 13.26 -14.26 -15.04
N ALA A 216 14.21 -13.67 -15.75
CA ALA A 216 14.09 -12.36 -16.40
C ALA A 216 12.98 -12.35 -17.46
N LYS A 217 12.91 -13.39 -18.29
CA LYS A 217 11.86 -13.54 -19.31
C LYS A 217 10.45 -13.57 -18.68
N ASP A 218 10.28 -14.31 -17.58
CA ASP A 218 9.01 -14.38 -16.87
C ASP A 218 8.66 -13.04 -16.18
N ALA A 219 9.65 -12.39 -15.58
CA ALA A 219 9.47 -11.09 -14.95
C ALA A 219 9.03 -10.00 -15.94
N VAL A 220 9.68 -9.91 -17.10
CA VAL A 220 9.31 -8.92 -18.14
C VAL A 220 7.90 -9.17 -18.66
N LYS A 221 7.51 -10.44 -18.86
CA LYS A 221 6.15 -10.79 -19.27
C LYS A 221 5.10 -10.34 -18.24
N LYS A 222 5.42 -10.37 -16.95
CA LYS A 222 4.53 -9.99 -15.84
C LYS A 222 4.60 -8.50 -15.46
N ALA A 223 5.49 -7.73 -16.08
CA ALA A 223 5.78 -6.36 -15.69
C ALA A 223 4.64 -5.36 -15.91
N GLU A 224 3.57 -5.74 -16.64
CA GLU A 224 2.39 -4.89 -16.89
C GLU A 224 2.75 -3.47 -17.37
N GLY A 225 3.82 -3.35 -18.16
CA GLY A 225 4.29 -2.08 -18.70
C GLY A 225 5.11 -1.22 -17.72
N MET A 226 5.49 -1.73 -16.55
CA MET A 226 6.38 -1.04 -15.62
C MET A 226 7.82 -1.01 -16.15
N PRO A 227 8.44 0.18 -16.37
CA PRO A 227 9.74 0.31 -17.03
C PRO A 227 10.91 -0.15 -16.16
N ASN A 228 10.77 -0.17 -14.85
CA ASN A 228 11.83 -0.56 -13.92
C ASN A 228 12.15 -2.05 -13.94
N VAL A 229 11.22 -2.92 -14.35
CA VAL A 229 11.48 -4.36 -14.46
C VAL A 229 12.42 -4.69 -15.63
N PRO A 230 12.16 -4.25 -16.88
CA PRO A 230 13.15 -4.40 -17.96
C PRO A 230 14.49 -3.71 -17.67
N ALA A 231 14.46 -2.55 -17.02
CA ALA A 231 15.68 -1.84 -16.60
C ALA A 231 16.50 -2.66 -15.58
N LEU A 232 15.83 -3.30 -14.60
CA LEU A 232 16.50 -4.19 -13.66
C LEU A 232 17.15 -5.38 -14.38
N VAL A 233 16.44 -5.98 -15.33
CA VAL A 233 16.97 -7.08 -16.15
C VAL A 233 18.21 -6.64 -16.94
N GLU A 234 18.17 -5.47 -17.59
CA GLU A 234 19.31 -4.91 -18.33
C GLU A 234 20.51 -4.68 -17.40
N ALA A 235 20.29 -4.07 -16.25
CA ALA A 235 21.34 -3.77 -15.28
C ALA A 235 22.00 -5.05 -14.72
N VAL A 236 21.21 -6.06 -14.34
CA VAL A 236 21.75 -7.33 -13.84
C VAL A 236 22.47 -8.10 -14.96
N ARG A 237 21.94 -8.11 -16.17
CA ARG A 237 22.58 -8.75 -17.33
C ARG A 237 23.98 -8.16 -17.60
N ALA A 238 24.16 -6.86 -17.40
CA ALA A 238 25.45 -6.19 -17.54
C ALA A 238 26.52 -6.80 -16.60
N SER A 239 26.15 -7.35 -15.45
CA SER A 239 27.11 -7.96 -14.53
C SER A 239 27.84 -9.18 -15.10
N PHE A 240 27.26 -9.88 -16.09
CA PHE A 240 27.88 -11.04 -16.75
C PHE A 240 28.84 -10.66 -17.87
N THR A 241 28.63 -9.51 -18.50
CA THR A 241 29.26 -9.21 -19.79
C THR A 241 30.17 -7.99 -19.77
N LEU A 242 30.05 -7.13 -18.75
CA LEU A 242 30.76 -5.88 -18.62
C LEU A 242 31.63 -5.88 -17.38
N SER A 243 32.67 -5.03 -17.39
CA SER A 243 33.41 -4.68 -16.17
C SER A 243 32.48 -4.04 -15.14
N PHE A 244 32.88 -4.04 -13.89
CA PHE A 244 32.09 -3.39 -12.84
C PHE A 244 31.79 -1.92 -13.16
N ALA A 245 32.80 -1.16 -13.61
CA ALA A 245 32.64 0.25 -13.93
C ALA A 245 31.64 0.49 -15.07
N GLU A 246 31.70 -0.31 -16.13
CA GLU A 246 30.77 -0.23 -17.27
C GLU A 246 29.35 -0.64 -16.83
N GLY A 247 29.21 -1.73 -16.06
CA GLY A 247 27.94 -2.19 -15.53
C GLY A 247 27.30 -1.15 -14.56
N ALA A 248 28.10 -0.53 -13.71
CA ALA A 248 27.66 0.56 -12.83
C ALA A 248 27.22 1.80 -13.64
N ALA A 249 27.88 2.10 -14.76
CA ALA A 249 27.45 3.18 -15.65
C ALA A 249 26.08 2.86 -16.31
N VAL A 250 25.86 1.60 -16.72
CA VAL A 250 24.55 1.14 -17.22
C VAL A 250 23.48 1.28 -16.13
N GLU A 251 23.72 0.77 -14.93
CA GLU A 251 22.82 0.91 -13.78
C GLU A 251 22.46 2.38 -13.53
N ARG A 252 23.49 3.24 -13.46
CA ARG A 252 23.30 4.67 -13.18
C ARG A 252 22.45 5.36 -14.23
N ARG A 253 22.68 5.09 -15.51
CA ARG A 253 21.89 5.62 -16.62
C ARG A 253 20.42 5.21 -16.49
N LEU A 254 20.16 3.93 -16.23
CA LEU A 254 18.81 3.39 -16.07
C LEU A 254 18.14 3.97 -14.83
N PHE A 255 18.82 4.02 -13.69
CA PHE A 255 18.31 4.63 -12.46
C PHE A 255 17.87 6.08 -12.68
N LEU A 256 18.71 6.90 -13.33
CA LEU A 256 18.42 8.31 -13.59
C LEU A 256 17.21 8.48 -14.54
N SER A 257 17.08 7.62 -15.54
CA SER A 257 15.90 7.64 -16.42
C SER A 257 14.61 7.31 -15.67
N LEU A 258 14.66 6.34 -14.76
CA LEU A 258 13.51 5.95 -13.93
C LEU A 258 13.19 7.01 -12.86
N LEU A 259 14.17 7.70 -12.34
CA LEU A 259 13.99 8.73 -11.30
C LEU A 259 13.06 9.87 -11.75
N VAL A 260 13.05 10.19 -13.04
CA VAL A 260 12.20 11.23 -13.64
C VAL A 260 10.91 10.68 -14.25
N ASP A 261 10.74 9.36 -14.33
CA ASP A 261 9.53 8.71 -14.82
C ASP A 261 8.33 8.99 -13.89
N GLU A 262 7.17 9.29 -14.48
CA GLU A 262 5.95 9.63 -13.73
C GLU A 262 5.49 8.48 -12.81
N ARG A 263 5.71 7.23 -13.19
CA ARG A 263 5.36 6.05 -12.37
C ARG A 263 6.20 5.97 -11.11
N SER A 264 7.49 6.30 -11.22
CA SER A 264 8.37 6.38 -10.05
C SER A 264 7.99 7.56 -9.15
N LYS A 265 7.64 8.73 -9.71
CA LYS A 265 7.14 9.86 -8.93
C LYS A 265 5.87 9.48 -8.18
N ALA A 266 4.93 8.80 -8.87
CA ALA A 266 3.69 8.30 -8.29
C ALA A 266 3.94 7.31 -7.14
N LEU A 267 4.79 6.31 -7.34
CA LEU A 267 5.09 5.31 -6.30
C LEU A 267 5.83 5.92 -5.10
N ARG A 268 6.69 6.91 -5.32
CA ARG A 268 7.29 7.68 -4.21
C ARG A 268 6.27 8.52 -3.46
N HIS A 269 5.31 9.14 -4.17
CA HIS A 269 4.19 9.83 -3.53
C HIS A 269 3.40 8.85 -2.64
N VAL A 270 3.02 7.69 -3.17
CA VAL A 270 2.32 6.64 -2.41
C VAL A 270 3.11 6.23 -1.16
N PHE A 271 4.41 6.02 -1.30
CA PHE A 271 5.28 5.68 -0.18
C PHE A 271 5.24 6.74 0.95
N PHE A 272 5.26 8.03 0.61
CA PHE A 272 5.15 9.09 1.61
C PHE A 272 3.75 9.19 2.18
N ALA A 273 2.72 9.11 1.35
CA ALA A 273 1.33 9.15 1.78
C ALA A 273 1.00 8.01 2.76
N GLU A 274 1.47 6.78 2.51
CA GLU A 274 1.33 5.64 3.43
C GLU A 274 2.02 5.87 4.79
N ARG A 275 3.09 6.64 4.83
CA ARG A 275 3.72 7.03 6.10
C ARG A 275 2.97 8.15 6.81
N ASP A 276 2.39 9.06 6.05
CA ASP A 276 1.70 10.23 6.60
C ASP A 276 0.32 9.89 7.16
N ILE A 277 -0.43 8.92 6.61
CA ILE A 277 -1.67 8.41 7.23
C ILE A 277 -1.44 7.84 8.65
N ALA A 278 -0.18 7.52 8.96
CA ALA A 278 0.23 7.10 10.30
C ALA A 278 0.12 8.22 11.35
N LYS A 279 0.22 9.46 10.90
CA LYS A 279 0.16 10.67 11.73
C LYS A 279 -1.26 11.22 11.63
N VAL A 280 -2.08 10.95 12.63
CA VAL A 280 -3.46 11.45 12.67
C VAL A 280 -3.44 12.93 13.05
N PRO A 281 -4.00 13.82 12.21
CA PRO A 281 -4.05 15.24 12.55
C PRO A 281 -4.77 15.49 13.87
N GLY A 282 -4.16 16.33 14.73
CA GLY A 282 -4.68 16.67 16.04
C GLY A 282 -4.49 15.61 17.13
N ILE A 283 -3.84 14.48 16.84
CA ILE A 283 -3.49 13.46 17.85
C ILE A 283 -1.97 13.37 17.94
N GLY A 284 -1.42 13.80 19.06
CA GLY A 284 0.02 13.77 19.31
C GLY A 284 0.52 12.40 19.80
N PRO A 285 1.85 12.20 19.82
CA PRO A 285 2.46 10.93 20.23
C PRO A 285 2.27 10.60 21.73
N GLU A 286 1.82 11.56 22.53
CA GLU A 286 1.47 11.39 23.94
C GLU A 286 0.16 10.61 24.13
N VAL A 287 -0.74 10.63 23.15
CA VAL A 287 -1.99 9.87 23.18
C VAL A 287 -1.71 8.39 22.95
N LYS A 288 -1.87 7.59 24.00
CA LYS A 288 -1.62 6.16 23.96
C LYS A 288 -2.88 5.41 23.53
N PRO A 289 -2.78 4.46 22.56
CA PRO A 289 -3.85 3.54 22.25
C PRO A 289 -4.27 2.71 23.47
N ARG A 290 -5.57 2.44 23.59
CA ARG A 290 -6.08 1.45 24.56
C ARG A 290 -5.61 0.05 24.18
N GLU A 291 -5.39 -0.82 25.15
CA GLU A 291 -5.07 -2.22 24.87
C GLU A 291 -6.31 -2.97 24.39
N ILE A 292 -6.16 -3.72 23.30
CA ILE A 292 -7.19 -4.59 22.75
C ILE A 292 -6.72 -6.03 22.83
N ALA A 293 -7.18 -6.73 23.85
CA ALA A 293 -6.92 -8.16 24.09
C ALA A 293 -8.05 -9.06 23.56
N SER A 294 -9.27 -8.50 23.41
CA SER A 294 -10.46 -9.23 22.96
C SER A 294 -11.40 -8.37 22.14
N ALA A 295 -12.10 -8.96 21.19
CA ALA A 295 -13.06 -8.29 20.34
C ALA A 295 -14.42 -9.02 20.32
N ALA A 296 -15.47 -8.28 19.94
CA ALA A 296 -16.74 -8.85 19.52
C ALA A 296 -17.15 -8.30 18.16
N VAL A 297 -17.77 -9.14 17.33
CA VAL A 297 -18.33 -8.75 16.03
C VAL A 297 -19.79 -9.13 15.99
N ILE A 298 -20.66 -8.17 15.69
CA ILE A 298 -22.10 -8.36 15.60
C ILE A 298 -22.50 -8.53 14.14
N GLY A 299 -23.18 -9.62 13.85
CA GLY A 299 -23.54 -10.05 12.50
C GLY A 299 -22.57 -11.09 11.96
N ALA A 300 -23.05 -12.30 11.66
CA ALA A 300 -22.28 -13.39 11.06
C ALA A 300 -22.41 -13.45 9.53
N GLY A 301 -22.78 -12.34 8.88
CA GLY A 301 -22.85 -12.19 7.43
C GLY A 301 -21.45 -12.16 6.77
N THR A 302 -21.42 -11.80 5.49
CA THR A 302 -20.16 -11.72 4.71
C THR A 302 -19.16 -10.76 5.35
N MET A 303 -19.61 -9.56 5.75
CA MET A 303 -18.73 -8.56 6.37
C MET A 303 -18.30 -8.97 7.77
N GLY A 304 -19.24 -9.31 8.66
CA GLY A 304 -18.88 -9.68 10.03
C GLY A 304 -18.02 -10.93 10.13
N GLY A 305 -18.29 -11.94 9.29
CA GLY A 305 -17.41 -13.12 9.18
C GLY A 305 -16.00 -12.75 8.75
N GLY A 306 -15.87 -11.90 7.72
CA GLY A 306 -14.57 -11.43 7.26
C GLY A 306 -13.82 -10.56 8.30
N ILE A 307 -14.54 -9.73 9.06
CA ILE A 307 -13.98 -8.93 10.16
C ILE A 307 -13.50 -9.85 11.31
N ALA A 308 -14.29 -10.84 11.69
CA ALA A 308 -13.88 -11.83 12.69
C ALA A 308 -12.61 -12.59 12.27
N MET A 309 -12.50 -12.93 10.98
CA MET A 309 -11.25 -13.51 10.43
C MET A 309 -10.07 -12.56 10.57
N CYS A 310 -10.23 -11.23 10.40
CA CYS A 310 -9.13 -10.27 10.60
C CYS A 310 -8.61 -10.32 12.03
N PHE A 311 -9.47 -10.36 13.03
CA PHE A 311 -9.08 -10.49 14.44
C PHE A 311 -8.36 -11.82 14.71
N ALA A 312 -8.93 -12.94 14.26
CA ALA A 312 -8.34 -14.26 14.43
C ALA A 312 -6.98 -14.39 13.73
N ASN A 313 -6.81 -13.80 12.54
CA ASN A 313 -5.53 -13.75 11.83
C ASN A 313 -4.47 -12.95 12.57
N ALA A 314 -4.86 -11.94 13.35
CA ALA A 314 -3.99 -11.15 14.20
C ALA A 314 -3.75 -11.76 15.60
N GLY A 315 -4.27 -12.96 15.87
CA GLY A 315 -4.14 -13.65 17.14
C GLY A 315 -5.03 -13.06 18.26
N ILE A 316 -6.06 -12.29 17.92
CA ILE A 316 -6.98 -11.67 18.89
C ILE A 316 -8.24 -12.54 19.00
N PRO A 317 -8.58 -13.05 20.20
CA PRO A 317 -9.85 -13.73 20.44
C PRO A 317 -11.03 -12.84 20.07
N VAL A 318 -11.98 -13.40 19.33
CA VAL A 318 -13.15 -12.66 18.86
C VAL A 318 -14.45 -13.46 19.09
N THR A 319 -15.46 -12.82 19.70
CA THR A 319 -16.80 -13.36 19.82
C THR A 319 -17.63 -12.94 18.62
N LEU A 320 -18.04 -13.90 17.79
CA LEU A 320 -18.94 -13.66 16.66
C LEU A 320 -20.38 -13.82 17.13
N ILE A 321 -21.15 -12.74 17.09
CA ILE A 321 -22.47 -12.63 17.69
C ILE A 321 -23.52 -12.54 16.60
N GLU A 322 -24.60 -13.32 16.78
CA GLU A 322 -25.80 -13.31 15.92
C GLU A 322 -27.10 -13.36 16.76
N THR A 323 -28.20 -13.00 16.15
CA THR A 323 -29.51 -13.09 16.79
C THR A 323 -30.07 -14.51 16.76
N ALA A 324 -29.75 -15.29 15.72
CA ALA A 324 -30.25 -16.64 15.50
C ALA A 324 -29.09 -17.64 15.32
N LYS A 325 -29.21 -18.79 16.02
CA LYS A 325 -28.19 -19.85 15.94
C LYS A 325 -27.95 -20.35 14.50
N ALA A 326 -28.98 -20.51 13.69
CA ALA A 326 -28.81 -20.97 12.31
C ALA A 326 -28.02 -20.01 11.44
N ALA A 327 -28.21 -18.69 11.61
CA ALA A 327 -27.43 -17.67 10.90
C ALA A 327 -25.97 -17.67 11.37
N LEU A 328 -25.73 -17.86 12.67
CA LEU A 328 -24.41 -17.98 13.26
C LEU A 328 -23.66 -19.21 12.72
N ASP A 329 -24.29 -20.39 12.73
CA ASP A 329 -23.73 -21.64 12.22
C ASP A 329 -23.34 -21.50 10.73
N ASN A 330 -24.20 -20.90 9.93
CA ASN A 330 -23.91 -20.60 8.53
C ASN A 330 -22.70 -19.65 8.37
N GLY A 331 -22.58 -18.66 9.25
CA GLY A 331 -21.43 -17.75 9.29
C GLY A 331 -20.11 -18.48 9.58
N ILE A 332 -20.10 -19.31 10.62
CA ILE A 332 -18.92 -20.12 11.00
C ILE A 332 -18.52 -21.08 9.88
N ASN A 333 -19.49 -21.76 9.26
CA ASN A 333 -19.23 -22.68 8.14
C ASN A 333 -18.62 -21.94 6.95
N ARG A 334 -19.09 -20.72 6.65
CA ARG A 334 -18.52 -19.87 5.59
C ARG A 334 -17.07 -19.49 5.88
N ILE A 335 -16.76 -19.09 7.12
CA ILE A 335 -15.38 -18.79 7.56
C ILE A 335 -14.50 -20.02 7.38
N GLY A 336 -14.97 -21.20 7.82
CA GLY A 336 -14.27 -22.46 7.65
C GLY A 336 -13.92 -22.75 6.19
N ALA A 337 -14.91 -22.60 5.29
CA ALA A 337 -14.73 -22.81 3.85
C ALA A 337 -13.70 -21.82 3.22
N ILE A 338 -13.67 -20.55 3.66
CA ILE A 338 -12.69 -19.57 3.20
C ILE A 338 -11.26 -19.99 3.62
N TYR A 339 -11.09 -20.46 4.86
CA TYR A 339 -9.80 -20.99 5.30
C TYR A 339 -9.41 -22.28 4.56
N ASP A 340 -10.37 -23.15 4.21
CA ASP A 340 -10.09 -24.36 3.41
C ASP A 340 -9.53 -24.02 2.03
N ILE A 341 -10.03 -22.98 1.38
CA ILE A 341 -9.44 -22.47 0.12
C ILE A 341 -8.00 -22.01 0.34
N SER A 342 -7.69 -21.38 1.47
CA SER A 342 -6.32 -20.94 1.79
C SER A 342 -5.38 -22.13 2.03
N VAL A 343 -5.87 -23.17 2.69
CA VAL A 343 -5.12 -24.43 2.91
C VAL A 343 -4.88 -25.14 1.57
N SER A 344 -5.90 -25.28 0.73
CA SER A 344 -5.78 -25.96 -0.58
C SER A 344 -4.79 -25.26 -1.52
N ARG A 345 -4.61 -23.94 -1.35
CA ARG A 345 -3.63 -23.13 -2.10
C ARG A 345 -2.23 -23.12 -1.46
N GLY A 346 -2.03 -23.81 -0.34
CA GLY A 346 -0.75 -23.84 0.38
C GLY A 346 -0.37 -22.51 1.08
N SER A 347 -1.29 -21.53 1.15
CA SER A 347 -1.03 -20.25 1.83
C SER A 347 -1.32 -20.28 3.33
N LEU A 348 -1.88 -21.39 3.82
CA LEU A 348 -2.16 -21.62 5.25
C LEU A 348 -1.98 -23.11 5.54
N THR A 349 -1.40 -23.45 6.71
CA THR A 349 -1.34 -24.85 7.16
C THR A 349 -2.64 -25.26 7.85
N PRO A 350 -2.98 -26.58 7.90
CA PRO A 350 -4.15 -27.06 8.63
C PRO A 350 -4.12 -26.69 10.12
N GLU A 351 -2.95 -26.74 10.76
CA GLU A 351 -2.75 -26.39 12.16
C GLU A 351 -3.01 -24.90 12.40
N ALA A 352 -2.51 -24.03 11.51
CA ALA A 352 -2.77 -22.60 11.58
C ALA A 352 -4.25 -22.27 11.36
N LYS A 353 -4.95 -22.99 10.45
CA LYS A 353 -6.43 -22.91 10.33
C LYS A 353 -7.10 -23.25 11.63
N ALA A 354 -6.77 -24.41 12.24
CA ALA A 354 -7.38 -24.85 13.49
C ALA A 354 -7.16 -23.82 14.62
N GLY A 355 -5.94 -23.28 14.74
CA GLY A 355 -5.62 -22.24 15.71
C GLY A 355 -6.44 -20.96 15.51
N ARG A 356 -6.59 -20.49 14.27
CA ARG A 356 -7.41 -19.30 13.95
C ARG A 356 -8.90 -19.53 14.21
N MET A 357 -9.44 -20.69 13.83
CA MET A 357 -10.83 -21.05 14.11
C MET A 357 -11.13 -21.12 15.61
N ALA A 358 -10.19 -21.61 16.43
CA ALA A 358 -10.33 -21.67 17.88
C ALA A 358 -10.41 -20.28 18.55
N LEU A 359 -9.89 -19.23 17.91
CA LEU A 359 -10.02 -17.85 18.39
C LEU A 359 -11.40 -17.24 18.12
N ILE A 360 -12.21 -17.83 17.23
CA ILE A 360 -13.56 -17.34 16.90
C ILE A 360 -14.58 -18.08 17.75
N LYS A 361 -15.17 -17.38 18.71
CA LYS A 361 -16.18 -17.94 19.63
C LYS A 361 -17.59 -17.56 19.14
N PRO A 362 -18.41 -18.51 18.70
CA PRO A 362 -19.80 -18.21 18.32
C PRO A 362 -20.67 -17.95 19.56
N ALA A 363 -21.52 -16.93 19.50
CA ALA A 363 -22.47 -16.62 20.57
C ALA A 363 -23.78 -16.05 20.02
N VAL A 364 -24.88 -16.26 20.73
CA VAL A 364 -26.19 -15.70 20.42
C VAL A 364 -26.53 -14.61 21.43
N GLY A 365 -26.95 -13.45 20.92
CA GLY A 365 -27.40 -12.32 21.74
C GLY A 365 -26.27 -11.38 22.19
N LEU A 366 -26.60 -10.09 22.29
CA LEU A 366 -25.65 -8.99 22.52
C LEU A 366 -24.95 -9.05 23.87
N ALA A 367 -25.53 -9.74 24.89
CA ALA A 367 -24.88 -9.92 26.19
C ALA A 367 -23.49 -10.57 26.11
N ALA A 368 -23.23 -11.34 25.05
CA ALA A 368 -21.92 -11.95 24.80
C ALA A 368 -20.81 -10.94 24.48
N ALA A 369 -21.14 -9.68 24.20
CA ALA A 369 -20.18 -8.61 23.96
C ALA A 369 -19.60 -8.00 25.26
N ALA A 370 -20.13 -8.34 26.44
CA ALA A 370 -19.82 -7.68 27.71
C ALA A 370 -18.32 -7.64 28.07
N GLY A 371 -17.53 -8.65 27.69
CA GLY A 371 -16.11 -8.74 27.98
C GLY A 371 -15.18 -8.13 26.94
N ALA A 372 -15.69 -7.69 25.80
CA ALA A 372 -14.87 -7.20 24.70
C ALA A 372 -14.28 -5.81 24.95
N ASP A 373 -13.03 -5.60 24.52
CA ASP A 373 -12.38 -4.29 24.53
C ASP A 373 -12.87 -3.41 23.38
N ILE A 374 -13.26 -4.05 22.28
CA ILE A 374 -13.85 -3.41 21.11
C ILE A 374 -15.01 -4.27 20.57
N VAL A 375 -16.08 -3.61 20.18
CA VAL A 375 -17.23 -4.23 19.50
C VAL A 375 -17.35 -3.63 18.12
N VAL A 376 -17.33 -4.45 17.06
CA VAL A 376 -17.57 -4.01 15.69
C VAL A 376 -18.94 -4.50 15.21
N GLU A 377 -19.85 -3.58 14.97
CA GLU A 377 -21.18 -3.85 14.45
C GLU A 377 -21.14 -3.94 12.92
N ALA A 378 -21.61 -5.06 12.37
CA ALA A 378 -21.70 -5.36 10.94
C ALA A 378 -23.07 -6.00 10.58
N ALA A 379 -24.15 -5.49 11.19
CA ALA A 379 -25.54 -5.87 10.94
C ALA A 379 -26.11 -5.14 9.70
N PHE A 380 -27.46 -5.16 9.56
CA PHE A 380 -28.13 -4.50 8.43
C PHE A 380 -27.87 -2.98 8.40
N GLU A 381 -27.75 -2.42 7.18
CA GLU A 381 -27.46 -1.00 6.93
C GLU A 381 -28.75 -0.16 7.04
N GLU A 382 -29.29 -0.10 8.27
CA GLU A 382 -30.50 0.64 8.62
C GLU A 382 -30.31 1.37 9.95
N MET A 383 -30.60 2.67 9.99
CA MET A 383 -30.33 3.53 11.14
C MET A 383 -31.02 3.03 12.42
N GLY A 384 -32.29 2.68 12.33
CA GLY A 384 -33.06 2.20 13.48
C GLY A 384 -32.48 0.93 14.09
N VAL A 385 -32.07 -0.02 13.24
CA VAL A 385 -31.41 -1.26 13.68
C VAL A 385 -30.10 -0.96 14.40
N LYS A 386 -29.28 -0.06 13.84
CA LYS A 386 -28.00 0.30 14.46
C LYS A 386 -28.19 1.04 15.78
N GLN A 387 -29.13 1.98 15.86
CA GLN A 387 -29.46 2.68 17.11
C GLN A 387 -29.92 1.71 18.21
N GLN A 388 -30.76 0.73 17.86
CA GLN A 388 -31.18 -0.30 18.80
C GLN A 388 -30.00 -1.13 19.31
N ILE A 389 -29.12 -1.60 18.39
CA ILE A 389 -27.93 -2.37 18.76
C ILE A 389 -27.00 -1.55 19.67
N PHE A 390 -26.71 -0.30 19.34
CA PHE A 390 -25.82 0.55 20.13
C PHE A 390 -26.42 0.93 21.49
N GLY A 391 -27.73 1.16 21.56
CA GLY A 391 -28.42 1.37 22.84
C GLY A 391 -28.41 0.14 23.76
N GLU A 392 -28.41 -1.07 23.22
CA GLU A 392 -28.25 -2.31 23.99
C GLU A 392 -26.75 -2.53 24.36
N LEU A 393 -25.82 -2.25 23.44
CA LEU A 393 -24.39 -2.34 23.71
C LEU A 393 -23.95 -1.39 24.82
N ASP A 394 -24.55 -0.18 24.89
CA ASP A 394 -24.26 0.78 25.96
C ASP A 394 -24.53 0.21 27.36
N LYS A 395 -25.51 -0.70 27.48
CA LYS A 395 -25.88 -1.35 28.75
C LYS A 395 -24.98 -2.53 29.10
N VAL A 396 -24.46 -3.26 28.09
CA VAL A 396 -23.77 -4.53 28.31
C VAL A 396 -22.24 -4.44 28.15
N ALA A 397 -21.75 -3.53 27.30
CA ALA A 397 -20.31 -3.39 27.07
C ALA A 397 -19.62 -2.80 28.31
N LYS A 398 -18.43 -3.33 28.62
CA LYS A 398 -17.65 -2.84 29.76
C LYS A 398 -17.24 -1.38 29.62
N PRO A 399 -16.98 -0.67 30.73
CA PRO A 399 -16.45 0.69 30.69
C PRO A 399 -15.15 0.75 29.86
N GLY A 400 -15.01 1.80 29.03
CA GLY A 400 -13.84 1.98 28.18
C GLY A 400 -13.78 1.10 26.92
N ALA A 401 -14.79 0.23 26.67
CA ALA A 401 -14.90 -0.48 25.43
C ALA A 401 -15.21 0.48 24.26
N ILE A 402 -14.53 0.30 23.13
CA ILE A 402 -14.81 1.04 21.89
C ILE A 402 -15.98 0.36 21.18
N LEU A 403 -16.96 1.15 20.75
CA LEU A 403 -18.10 0.69 19.96
C LEU A 403 -17.95 1.22 18.53
N ALA A 404 -17.74 0.32 17.58
CA ALA A 404 -17.49 0.68 16.19
C ALA A 404 -18.63 0.18 15.27
N SER A 405 -19.09 1.03 14.36
CA SER A 405 -20.01 0.60 13.29
C SER A 405 -19.25 0.41 11.97
N ASN A 406 -19.54 -0.70 11.28
CA ASN A 406 -19.04 -0.94 9.91
C ASN A 406 -20.01 -0.37 8.86
N THR A 407 -20.73 0.70 9.16
CA THR A 407 -21.60 1.37 8.20
C THR A 407 -20.81 1.92 7.01
N SER A 408 -21.43 1.92 5.82
CA SER A 408 -20.85 2.50 4.60
C SER A 408 -21.38 3.90 4.29
N TYR A 409 -22.54 4.28 4.86
CA TYR A 409 -23.24 5.51 4.48
C TYR A 409 -23.93 6.23 5.64
N LEU A 410 -24.22 5.52 6.73
CA LEU A 410 -25.03 6.09 7.82
C LEU A 410 -24.20 7.05 8.67
N ASP A 411 -24.89 8.05 9.20
CA ASP A 411 -24.33 9.09 10.04
C ASP A 411 -23.89 8.52 11.41
N VAL A 412 -22.58 8.45 11.63
CA VAL A 412 -22.01 7.85 12.86
C VAL A 412 -22.38 8.64 14.11
N PRO A 413 -22.42 10.00 14.12
CA PRO A 413 -22.96 10.77 15.23
C PRO A 413 -24.37 10.39 15.65
N THR A 414 -25.26 10.14 14.70
CA THR A 414 -26.64 9.70 14.96
C THR A 414 -26.69 8.31 15.62
N ILE A 415 -25.79 7.41 15.24
CA ILE A 415 -25.61 6.11 15.90
C ILE A 415 -25.07 6.32 17.33
N ALA A 416 -24.07 7.16 17.50
CA ALA A 416 -23.43 7.46 18.78
C ALA A 416 -24.43 8.06 19.79
N ALA A 417 -25.36 8.89 19.34
CA ALA A 417 -26.39 9.50 20.16
C ALA A 417 -27.35 8.49 20.85
N ALA A 418 -27.38 7.24 20.38
CA ALA A 418 -28.12 6.15 21.04
C ALA A 418 -27.40 5.63 22.30
N THR A 419 -26.20 6.10 22.61
CA THR A 419 -25.38 5.68 23.77
C THR A 419 -25.15 6.81 24.76
N LYS A 420 -24.77 6.48 25.98
CA LYS A 420 -24.31 7.44 27.01
C LYS A 420 -22.80 7.71 26.92
N ARG A 421 -22.10 7.09 25.98
CA ARG A 421 -20.64 7.20 25.73
C ARG A 421 -20.34 7.54 24.26
N PRO A 422 -20.92 8.61 23.69
CA PRO A 422 -20.75 8.93 22.29
C PRO A 422 -19.27 9.17 21.90
N GLN A 423 -18.40 9.53 22.84
CA GLN A 423 -16.97 9.69 22.63
C GLN A 423 -16.23 8.38 22.34
N ASP A 424 -16.79 7.23 22.74
CA ASP A 424 -16.25 5.90 22.49
C ASP A 424 -16.86 5.22 21.24
N VAL A 425 -17.75 5.94 20.52
CA VAL A 425 -18.40 5.44 19.30
C VAL A 425 -17.72 6.02 18.08
N ILE A 426 -17.25 5.14 17.18
CA ILE A 426 -16.53 5.49 15.95
C ILE A 426 -17.04 4.66 14.76
N GLY A 427 -16.69 5.07 13.54
CA GLY A 427 -16.84 4.20 12.38
C GLY A 427 -15.57 3.40 12.12
N MET A 428 -15.71 2.12 11.78
CA MET A 428 -14.66 1.27 11.26
C MET A 428 -15.17 0.59 9.99
N HIS A 429 -15.06 1.29 8.87
CA HIS A 429 -15.59 0.84 7.60
C HIS A 429 -14.57 -0.06 6.89
N PHE A 430 -14.81 -1.38 6.97
CA PHE A 430 -14.07 -2.41 6.25
C PHE A 430 -14.64 -2.58 4.84
N PHE A 431 -13.79 -2.99 3.91
CA PHE A 431 -14.17 -3.22 2.51
C PHE A 431 -14.33 -4.71 2.21
N SER A 432 -15.30 -5.03 1.36
CA SER A 432 -15.62 -6.43 1.02
C SER A 432 -14.68 -7.02 -0.03
N PRO A 433 -14.17 -8.25 0.16
CA PRO A 433 -14.22 -9.09 1.36
C PRO A 433 -13.26 -8.59 2.45
N ALA A 434 -13.74 -8.44 3.70
CA ALA A 434 -12.98 -7.79 4.76
C ALA A 434 -11.64 -8.49 5.09
N ASN A 435 -11.57 -9.80 4.98
CA ASN A 435 -10.35 -10.59 5.19
C ASN A 435 -9.28 -10.42 4.08
N VAL A 436 -9.63 -9.81 2.94
CA VAL A 436 -8.75 -9.62 1.76
C VAL A 436 -8.40 -8.17 1.55
N MET A 437 -9.41 -7.28 1.53
CA MET A 437 -9.23 -5.86 1.24
C MET A 437 -8.40 -5.17 2.32
N LYS A 438 -7.44 -4.34 1.89
CA LYS A 438 -6.49 -3.71 2.80
C LYS A 438 -7.03 -2.45 3.46
N LEU A 439 -7.88 -1.68 2.78
CA LEU A 439 -8.38 -0.41 3.29
C LEU A 439 -9.26 -0.60 4.53
N LEU A 440 -9.08 0.29 5.49
CA LEU A 440 -9.97 0.51 6.63
C LEU A 440 -10.16 2.02 6.79
N GLU A 441 -11.34 2.56 6.47
CA GLU A 441 -11.68 3.94 6.81
C GLU A 441 -12.10 4.00 8.28
N ILE A 442 -11.37 4.79 9.08
CA ILE A 442 -11.71 5.07 10.47
C ILE A 442 -12.45 6.40 10.49
N VAL A 443 -13.76 6.33 10.67
CA VAL A 443 -14.60 7.52 10.70
C VAL A 443 -14.55 8.15 12.09
N ARG A 444 -14.05 9.38 12.15
CA ARG A 444 -13.93 10.18 13.37
C ARG A 444 -15.12 11.14 13.49
N PRO A 445 -16.16 10.83 14.29
CA PRO A 445 -17.21 11.79 14.59
C PRO A 445 -16.65 12.97 15.39
N LYS A 446 -17.31 14.12 15.30
CA LYS A 446 -16.99 15.26 16.18
C LYS A 446 -17.23 14.86 17.64
N GLY A 447 -16.21 15.02 18.49
CA GLY A 447 -16.28 14.63 19.89
C GLY A 447 -15.82 13.20 20.20
N ALA A 448 -15.41 12.41 19.20
CA ALA A 448 -14.77 11.11 19.46
C ALA A 448 -13.46 11.30 20.25
N ALA A 449 -13.21 10.43 21.21
CA ALA A 449 -12.01 10.46 22.05
C ALA A 449 -10.75 10.15 21.23
N ASP A 450 -9.71 10.93 21.43
CA ASP A 450 -8.45 10.80 20.68
C ASP A 450 -7.80 9.42 20.85
N ASP A 451 -7.87 8.87 22.06
CA ASP A 451 -7.36 7.53 22.36
C ASP A 451 -8.16 6.41 21.68
N ALA A 452 -9.48 6.60 21.48
CA ALA A 452 -10.31 5.66 20.70
C ALA A 452 -9.88 5.64 19.22
N ILE A 453 -9.63 6.82 18.63
CA ILE A 453 -9.13 6.93 17.25
C ILE A 453 -7.71 6.36 17.13
N ALA A 454 -6.80 6.71 18.05
CA ALA A 454 -5.44 6.17 18.09
C ALA A 454 -5.45 4.64 18.21
N THR A 455 -6.37 4.10 19.02
CA THR A 455 -6.58 2.65 19.18
C THR A 455 -7.04 2.01 17.87
N ALA A 456 -8.02 2.59 17.20
CA ALA A 456 -8.53 2.06 15.93
C ALA A 456 -7.44 2.05 14.85
N VAL A 457 -6.58 3.08 14.79
CA VAL A 457 -5.43 3.13 13.87
C VAL A 457 -4.41 2.03 14.20
N ALA A 458 -4.02 1.90 15.47
CA ALA A 458 -3.06 0.88 15.89
C ALA A 458 -3.60 -0.53 15.66
N LEU A 459 -4.88 -0.76 16.00
CA LEU A 459 -5.58 -2.01 15.76
C LEU A 459 -5.68 -2.33 14.26
N GLY A 460 -6.07 -1.36 13.44
CA GLY A 460 -6.16 -1.53 11.99
C GLY A 460 -4.85 -2.06 11.40
N ARG A 461 -3.70 -1.52 11.82
CA ARG A 461 -2.38 -2.03 11.42
C ARG A 461 -2.11 -3.44 11.93
N LYS A 462 -2.45 -3.73 13.20
CA LYS A 462 -2.32 -5.08 13.78
C LYS A 462 -3.17 -6.11 13.01
N LEU A 463 -4.33 -5.69 12.50
CA LEU A 463 -5.20 -6.50 11.63
C LEU A 463 -4.68 -6.63 10.17
N GLY A 464 -3.52 -6.07 9.84
CA GLY A 464 -2.95 -6.07 8.48
C GLY A 464 -3.68 -5.13 7.51
N LYS A 465 -4.37 -4.10 8.04
CA LYS A 465 -5.06 -3.08 7.24
C LYS A 465 -4.22 -1.83 7.03
N VAL A 466 -4.63 -1.02 6.07
CA VAL A 466 -4.18 0.35 5.84
C VAL A 466 -5.27 1.28 6.39
N PRO A 467 -5.14 1.71 7.67
CA PRO A 467 -6.14 2.55 8.30
C PRO A 467 -5.97 4.01 7.86
N VAL A 468 -7.04 4.60 7.36
CA VAL A 468 -7.10 6.04 7.02
C VAL A 468 -8.17 6.69 7.88
N VAL A 469 -7.80 7.72 8.64
CA VAL A 469 -8.77 8.47 9.45
C VAL A 469 -9.47 9.49 8.57
N VAL A 470 -10.81 9.44 8.59
CA VAL A 470 -11.66 10.31 7.79
C VAL A 470 -12.73 10.96 8.67
N GLY A 471 -13.23 12.12 8.29
CA GLY A 471 -14.37 12.77 8.91
C GLY A 471 -15.68 12.04 8.62
N ASN A 472 -16.72 12.38 9.37
CA ASN A 472 -18.06 11.88 9.12
C ASN A 472 -18.69 12.63 7.95
N GLY A 473 -19.19 11.89 6.98
CA GLY A 473 -19.90 12.41 5.80
C GLY A 473 -20.54 11.27 5.03
N PHE A 474 -21.56 11.55 4.24
CA PHE A 474 -22.26 10.51 3.46
C PHE A 474 -21.30 9.79 2.50
N GLY A 475 -21.15 8.47 2.67
CA GLY A 475 -20.23 7.64 1.86
C GLY A 475 -18.74 7.88 2.14
N PHE A 476 -18.42 8.64 3.20
CA PHE A 476 -17.08 9.00 3.65
C PHE A 476 -16.21 9.55 2.50
N VAL A 477 -15.05 8.99 2.25
CA VAL A 477 -14.19 9.38 1.12
C VAL A 477 -14.43 8.49 -0.09
N GLY A 478 -14.27 7.20 0.09
CA GLY A 478 -14.20 6.28 -1.04
C GLY A 478 -15.52 6.11 -1.77
N ASN A 479 -16.60 5.80 -1.07
CA ASN A 479 -17.92 5.60 -1.67
C ASN A 479 -18.50 6.90 -2.25
N ARG A 480 -18.25 8.04 -1.60
CA ARG A 480 -18.69 9.35 -2.08
C ARG A 480 -18.10 9.67 -3.46
N MET A 481 -16.80 9.44 -3.65
CA MET A 481 -16.16 9.61 -4.94
C MET A 481 -16.58 8.54 -5.96
N LEU A 482 -16.76 7.28 -5.51
CA LEU A 482 -17.24 6.19 -6.37
C LEU A 482 -18.61 6.50 -6.97
N GLU A 483 -19.51 7.13 -6.21
CA GLU A 483 -20.82 7.52 -6.71
C GLU A 483 -20.73 8.46 -7.92
N GLN A 484 -19.77 9.40 -7.94
CA GLN A 484 -19.55 10.29 -9.08
C GLN A 484 -19.13 9.51 -10.34
N ARG A 485 -18.20 8.55 -10.19
CA ARG A 485 -17.79 7.68 -11.30
C ARG A 485 -18.94 6.82 -11.80
N THR A 486 -19.74 6.27 -10.90
CA THR A 486 -20.89 5.43 -11.26
C THR A 486 -21.94 6.22 -12.04
N ARG A 487 -22.25 7.46 -11.60
CA ARG A 487 -23.15 8.36 -12.33
C ARG A 487 -22.60 8.74 -13.70
N ALA A 488 -21.30 9.02 -13.78
CA ALA A 488 -20.65 9.34 -15.05
C ALA A 488 -20.66 8.16 -16.02
N ALA A 489 -20.44 6.93 -15.53
CA ALA A 489 -20.52 5.73 -16.36
C ALA A 489 -21.94 5.51 -16.92
N GLU A 490 -22.96 5.69 -16.11
CA GLU A 490 -24.37 5.62 -16.55
C GLU A 490 -24.68 6.66 -17.64
N ARG A 491 -24.21 7.91 -17.45
CA ARG A 491 -24.37 8.99 -18.46
C ARG A 491 -23.67 8.66 -19.77
N LEU A 492 -22.49 8.08 -19.72
CA LEU A 492 -21.76 7.65 -20.91
C LEU A 492 -22.55 6.62 -21.73
N LEU A 493 -23.24 5.67 -21.08
CA LEU A 493 -24.07 4.68 -21.77
C LEU A 493 -25.19 5.33 -22.56
N VAL A 494 -25.97 6.20 -21.93
CA VAL A 494 -27.09 6.88 -22.61
C VAL A 494 -26.61 7.89 -23.64
N ALA A 495 -25.43 8.48 -23.49
CA ALA A 495 -24.82 9.39 -24.45
C ALA A 495 -24.20 8.70 -25.67
N GLY A 496 -24.00 7.38 -25.64
CA GLY A 496 -23.58 6.63 -26.83
C GLY A 496 -22.48 5.60 -26.65
N ALA A 497 -21.74 5.61 -25.53
CA ALA A 497 -20.76 4.58 -25.23
C ALA A 497 -21.43 3.22 -24.95
N LEU A 498 -20.67 2.15 -25.08
CA LEU A 498 -21.10 0.80 -24.75
C LEU A 498 -20.36 0.29 -23.49
N PRO A 499 -20.93 -0.66 -22.73
CA PRO A 499 -20.31 -1.15 -21.50
C PRO A 499 -18.86 -1.58 -21.68
N HIS A 500 -18.55 -2.32 -22.75
CA HIS A 500 -17.21 -2.82 -23.00
C HIS A 500 -16.20 -1.71 -23.40
N GLU A 501 -16.64 -0.60 -23.98
CA GLU A 501 -15.78 0.54 -24.31
C GLU A 501 -15.37 1.29 -23.02
N VAL A 502 -16.33 1.51 -22.12
CA VAL A 502 -16.10 2.16 -20.82
C VAL A 502 -15.19 1.29 -19.95
N ASP A 503 -15.45 -0.02 -19.89
CA ASP A 503 -14.64 -0.95 -19.13
C ASP A 503 -13.22 -1.05 -19.71
N ALA A 504 -13.07 -1.10 -21.03
CA ALA A 504 -11.77 -1.15 -21.69
C ALA A 504 -10.94 0.11 -21.45
N ALA A 505 -11.56 1.31 -21.43
CA ALA A 505 -10.86 2.55 -21.13
C ALA A 505 -10.25 2.53 -19.71
N LEU A 506 -11.00 2.08 -18.70
CA LEU A 506 -10.50 1.97 -17.33
C LEU A 506 -9.45 0.86 -17.16
N VAL A 507 -9.61 -0.28 -17.83
CA VAL A 507 -8.59 -1.34 -17.84
C VAL A 507 -7.31 -0.83 -18.52
N GLY A 508 -7.41 -0.11 -19.64
CA GLY A 508 -6.27 0.55 -20.29
C GLY A 508 -5.59 1.61 -19.42
N PHE A 509 -6.32 2.27 -18.54
CA PHE A 509 -5.77 3.18 -17.52
C PHE A 509 -4.97 2.44 -16.45
N GLY A 510 -5.28 1.16 -16.18
CA GLY A 510 -4.60 0.30 -15.22
C GLY A 510 -5.48 -0.27 -14.12
N PHE A 511 -6.79 -0.03 -14.13
CA PHE A 511 -7.70 -0.74 -13.23
C PHE A 511 -7.79 -2.22 -13.62
N LYS A 512 -7.97 -3.09 -12.63
CA LYS A 512 -8.12 -4.53 -12.89
C LYS A 512 -9.42 -4.89 -13.60
N MET A 513 -10.43 -4.03 -13.49
CA MET A 513 -11.77 -4.26 -13.99
C MET A 513 -12.50 -2.92 -14.18
N GLY A 514 -13.33 -2.82 -15.20
CA GLY A 514 -14.18 -1.66 -15.41
C GLY A 514 -15.45 -1.68 -14.55
N PRO A 515 -16.24 -0.58 -14.54
CA PRO A 515 -17.38 -0.43 -13.62
C PRO A 515 -18.50 -1.42 -13.89
N PHE A 516 -18.76 -1.79 -15.13
CA PHE A 516 -19.88 -2.65 -15.49
C PHE A 516 -19.57 -4.13 -15.24
N ALA A 517 -18.33 -4.57 -15.54
CA ALA A 517 -17.87 -5.90 -15.15
C ALA A 517 -17.81 -6.06 -13.63
N MET A 518 -17.43 -5.00 -12.90
CA MET A 518 -17.43 -4.96 -11.44
C MET A 518 -18.85 -5.05 -10.88
N ALA A 519 -19.82 -4.33 -11.45
CA ALA A 519 -21.22 -4.37 -11.05
C ALA A 519 -21.82 -5.77 -11.25
N ASP A 520 -21.54 -6.42 -12.37
CA ASP A 520 -21.97 -7.78 -12.67
C ASP A 520 -21.35 -8.82 -11.72
N LEU A 521 -20.10 -8.62 -11.32
CA LEU A 521 -19.40 -9.48 -10.35
C LEU A 521 -20.01 -9.35 -8.94
N ALA A 522 -20.26 -8.12 -8.50
CA ALA A 522 -20.85 -7.84 -7.18
C ALA A 522 -22.33 -8.24 -7.10
N GLY A 523 -23.03 -8.16 -8.21
CA GLY A 523 -24.47 -8.32 -8.34
C GLY A 523 -25.20 -6.98 -8.40
N ASN A 524 -25.79 -6.69 -9.55
CA ASN A 524 -26.47 -5.43 -9.87
C ASN A 524 -27.64 -5.09 -8.90
N ASP A 525 -28.28 -6.12 -8.32
CA ASP A 525 -29.35 -5.97 -7.33
C ASP A 525 -28.90 -5.25 -6.04
N ILE A 526 -27.63 -5.29 -5.67
CA ILE A 526 -27.11 -4.60 -4.49
C ILE A 526 -27.23 -3.08 -4.69
N GLY A 527 -26.69 -2.57 -5.79
CA GLY A 527 -26.80 -1.17 -6.16
C GLY A 527 -28.24 -0.72 -6.38
N TRP A 528 -29.06 -1.59 -6.99
CA TRP A 528 -30.48 -1.33 -7.24
C TRP A 528 -31.30 -1.14 -5.96
N ARG A 529 -31.13 -2.05 -4.97
CA ARG A 529 -31.78 -1.92 -3.65
C ARG A 529 -31.37 -0.62 -2.95
N SER A 530 -30.08 -0.28 -2.99
CA SER A 530 -29.57 0.97 -2.41
C SER A 530 -30.19 2.20 -3.09
N ARG A 531 -30.27 2.24 -4.42
CA ARG A 531 -30.93 3.34 -5.15
C ARG A 531 -32.42 3.45 -4.81
N LYS A 532 -33.15 2.33 -4.78
CA LYS A 532 -34.58 2.31 -4.40
C LYS A 532 -34.79 2.86 -2.98
N ALA A 533 -33.99 2.43 -2.02
CA ALA A 533 -34.08 2.91 -0.63
C ALA A 533 -33.82 4.42 -0.51
N ARG A 534 -33.02 4.98 -1.42
CA ARG A 534 -32.64 6.41 -1.45
C ARG A 534 -33.51 7.24 -2.40
N GLY A 535 -34.48 6.66 -3.09
CA GLY A 535 -35.30 7.35 -4.09
C GLY A 535 -34.50 7.79 -5.34
N LEU A 536 -33.33 7.18 -5.60
CA LEU A 536 -32.49 7.48 -6.75
C LEU A 536 -32.83 6.58 -7.93
N LYS A 537 -32.54 7.08 -9.14
CA LYS A 537 -32.76 6.35 -10.39
C LYS A 537 -31.49 6.30 -11.23
N ALA A 538 -31.29 5.20 -11.94
CA ALA A 538 -30.26 5.02 -12.96
C ALA A 538 -30.91 4.23 -14.11
N ALA A 539 -31.17 4.91 -15.22
CA ALA A 539 -32.10 4.43 -16.25
C ALA A 539 -31.69 3.06 -16.82
N VAL A 540 -30.40 2.88 -17.16
CA VAL A 540 -29.90 1.61 -17.71
C VAL A 540 -29.76 0.56 -16.58
N ALA A 541 -29.12 0.92 -15.47
CA ALA A 541 -28.88 -0.01 -14.37
C ALA A 541 -30.19 -0.52 -13.73
N ASP A 542 -31.22 0.33 -13.63
CA ASP A 542 -32.52 -0.07 -13.10
C ASP A 542 -33.25 -0.98 -14.07
N ALA A 543 -33.26 -0.66 -15.37
CA ALA A 543 -33.88 -1.49 -16.41
C ALA A 543 -33.23 -2.90 -16.53
N ILE A 544 -31.90 -3.00 -16.36
CA ILE A 544 -31.18 -4.27 -16.30
C ILE A 544 -31.67 -5.10 -15.12
N CYS A 545 -31.83 -4.48 -13.94
CA CYS A 545 -32.32 -5.18 -12.74
C CYS A 545 -33.80 -5.54 -12.84
N GLU A 546 -34.64 -4.70 -13.44
CA GLU A 546 -36.07 -4.98 -13.68
C GLU A 546 -36.26 -6.16 -14.63
N ALA A 547 -35.31 -6.35 -15.58
CA ALA A 547 -35.26 -7.54 -16.43
C ALA A 547 -34.75 -8.81 -15.70
N GLY A 548 -34.40 -8.73 -14.40
CA GLY A 548 -33.88 -9.85 -13.63
C GLY A 548 -32.39 -10.19 -13.93
N TRP A 549 -31.66 -9.29 -14.58
CA TRP A 549 -30.26 -9.50 -14.98
C TRP A 549 -29.31 -8.99 -13.91
N PHE A 550 -29.05 -9.82 -12.90
CA PHE A 550 -28.29 -9.44 -11.70
C PHE A 550 -26.79 -9.69 -11.81
N GLY A 551 -26.26 -9.90 -13.02
CA GLY A 551 -24.85 -10.14 -13.27
C GLY A 551 -24.48 -11.63 -13.31
N GLN A 552 -23.25 -11.96 -12.91
CA GLN A 552 -22.71 -13.32 -13.00
C GLN A 552 -23.58 -14.37 -12.31
N LYS A 553 -24.19 -14.04 -11.17
CA LYS A 553 -25.03 -14.98 -10.41
C LYS A 553 -26.30 -15.41 -11.14
N THR A 554 -26.77 -14.64 -12.12
CA THR A 554 -27.91 -14.97 -12.99
C THR A 554 -27.49 -15.30 -14.42
N GLY A 555 -26.18 -15.36 -14.70
CA GLY A 555 -25.63 -15.59 -16.04
C GLY A 555 -25.74 -14.40 -16.98
N ARG A 556 -26.34 -13.29 -16.55
CA ARG A 556 -26.54 -12.09 -17.36
C ARG A 556 -26.61 -10.83 -16.48
N GLY A 557 -26.00 -9.77 -16.94
CA GLY A 557 -26.04 -8.41 -16.42
C GLY A 557 -25.79 -7.43 -17.57
N TYR A 558 -24.80 -6.55 -17.43
CA TYR A 558 -24.27 -5.77 -18.56
C TYR A 558 -23.62 -6.65 -19.64
N TYR A 559 -23.20 -7.84 -19.23
CA TYR A 559 -22.58 -8.88 -20.07
C TYR A 559 -23.34 -10.18 -19.95
N ILE A 560 -23.09 -11.11 -20.90
CA ILE A 560 -23.53 -12.51 -20.83
C ILE A 560 -22.38 -13.34 -20.25
N TYR A 561 -22.69 -14.21 -19.33
CA TYR A 561 -21.75 -15.15 -18.71
C TYR A 561 -22.15 -16.60 -19.00
N PRO A 562 -21.62 -17.23 -20.06
CA PRO A 562 -21.82 -18.65 -20.30
C PRO A 562 -21.37 -19.48 -19.09
N GLN A 563 -21.97 -20.65 -18.91
CA GLN A 563 -21.65 -21.54 -17.78
C GLN A 563 -20.13 -21.83 -17.71
N GLY A 564 -19.53 -21.53 -16.55
CA GLY A 564 -18.09 -21.69 -16.32
C GLY A 564 -17.20 -20.56 -16.84
N ALA A 565 -17.73 -19.57 -17.56
CA ALA A 565 -16.97 -18.42 -18.02
C ALA A 565 -16.73 -17.40 -16.89
N ARG A 566 -15.49 -16.96 -16.75
CA ARG A 566 -15.13 -15.88 -15.81
C ARG A 566 -15.21 -14.49 -16.45
N ALA A 567 -15.01 -14.40 -17.76
CA ALA A 567 -15.08 -13.17 -18.53
C ALA A 567 -16.47 -13.03 -19.17
N GLY A 568 -17.06 -11.86 -19.08
CA GLY A 568 -18.33 -11.54 -19.74
C GLY A 568 -18.15 -11.36 -21.26
N GLN A 569 -19.17 -11.74 -22.00
CA GLN A 569 -19.29 -11.50 -23.44
C GLN A 569 -20.26 -10.33 -23.68
N ARG A 570 -20.10 -9.61 -24.78
CA ARG A 570 -21.03 -8.55 -25.17
C ARG A 570 -22.48 -9.05 -25.19
N CYS A 571 -23.39 -8.22 -24.72
CA CYS A 571 -24.83 -8.52 -24.66
C CYS A 571 -25.59 -7.62 -25.64
N PRO A 572 -25.94 -8.08 -26.86
CA PRO A 572 -26.67 -7.27 -27.82
C PRO A 572 -28.02 -6.73 -27.28
N GLU A 573 -28.69 -7.48 -26.42
CA GLU A 573 -29.95 -7.05 -25.80
C GLU A 573 -29.74 -5.85 -24.86
N VAL A 574 -28.63 -5.81 -24.13
CA VAL A 574 -28.26 -4.64 -23.30
C VAL A 574 -27.91 -3.45 -24.20
N GLU A 575 -27.19 -3.67 -25.29
CA GLU A 575 -26.87 -2.59 -26.25
C GLU A 575 -28.14 -2.01 -26.88
N ALA A 576 -29.10 -2.86 -27.24
CA ALA A 576 -30.42 -2.43 -27.74
C ALA A 576 -31.25 -1.72 -26.65
N LEU A 577 -31.21 -2.21 -25.40
CA LEU A 577 -31.85 -1.55 -24.25
C LEU A 577 -31.31 -0.13 -24.03
N ILE A 578 -29.99 0.02 -24.04
CA ILE A 578 -29.32 1.33 -23.91
C ILE A 578 -29.76 2.26 -25.05
N ALA A 579 -29.78 1.80 -26.29
CA ALA A 579 -30.18 2.60 -27.44
C ALA A 579 -31.64 3.07 -27.32
N ARG A 580 -32.54 2.20 -26.86
CA ARG A 580 -33.96 2.53 -26.60
C ARG A 580 -34.07 3.61 -25.51
N ILE A 581 -33.39 3.45 -24.38
CA ILE A 581 -33.40 4.41 -23.27
C ILE A 581 -32.88 5.77 -23.74
N SER A 582 -31.82 5.81 -24.56
CA SER A 582 -31.29 7.04 -25.14
C SER A 582 -32.35 7.75 -25.98
N ALA A 583 -33.06 7.02 -26.85
CA ALA A 583 -34.12 7.57 -27.70
C ALA A 583 -35.30 8.08 -26.86
N GLU A 584 -35.74 7.35 -25.84
CA GLU A 584 -36.80 7.74 -24.90
C GLU A 584 -36.46 9.05 -24.16
N GLN A 585 -35.17 9.29 -23.89
CA GLN A 585 -34.68 10.53 -23.29
C GLN A 585 -34.39 11.64 -24.29
N GLY A 586 -34.62 11.41 -25.57
CA GLY A 586 -34.35 12.39 -26.64
C GLY A 586 -32.88 12.69 -26.88
N LEU A 587 -31.97 11.79 -26.47
CA LEU A 587 -30.53 11.98 -26.56
C LEU A 587 -29.99 11.48 -27.91
N THR A 588 -29.15 12.32 -28.55
CA THR A 588 -28.39 11.91 -29.75
C THR A 588 -27.14 11.16 -29.29
N ARG A 589 -27.05 9.90 -29.67
CA ARG A 589 -25.88 9.05 -29.35
C ARG A 589 -24.68 9.43 -30.23
N ARG A 590 -23.48 9.46 -29.62
CA ARG A 590 -22.20 9.59 -30.32
C ARG A 590 -21.16 8.61 -29.83
N SER A 591 -20.09 8.42 -30.57
CA SER A 591 -18.91 7.71 -30.11
C SER A 591 -18.05 8.58 -29.20
N PHE A 592 -17.26 7.93 -28.34
CA PHE A 592 -16.30 8.55 -27.44
C PHE A 592 -14.92 7.91 -27.63
N THR A 593 -13.86 8.70 -27.56
CA THR A 593 -12.51 8.14 -27.47
C THR A 593 -12.23 7.61 -26.06
N PRO A 594 -11.25 6.70 -25.89
CA PRO A 594 -10.87 6.24 -24.56
C PRO A 594 -10.48 7.39 -23.60
N GLU A 595 -9.82 8.43 -24.13
CA GLU A 595 -9.42 9.60 -23.34
C GLU A 595 -10.62 10.43 -22.89
N GLU A 596 -11.64 10.60 -23.77
CA GLU A 596 -12.90 11.26 -23.40
C GLU A 596 -13.66 10.47 -22.32
N ILE A 597 -13.71 9.13 -22.45
CA ILE A 597 -14.32 8.25 -21.46
C ILE A 597 -13.61 8.41 -20.11
N LEU A 598 -12.29 8.35 -20.10
CA LEU A 598 -11.50 8.51 -18.87
C LEU A 598 -11.74 9.88 -18.22
N ALA A 599 -11.70 10.97 -19.00
CA ALA A 599 -11.95 12.30 -18.47
C ALA A 599 -13.36 12.41 -17.84
N ARG A 600 -14.39 11.89 -18.52
CA ARG A 600 -15.77 11.91 -18.02
C ARG A 600 -15.96 11.06 -16.76
N LEU A 601 -15.18 10.01 -16.57
CA LEU A 601 -15.23 9.15 -15.39
C LEU A 601 -14.42 9.72 -14.20
N LEU A 602 -13.22 10.25 -14.47
CA LEU A 602 -12.24 10.57 -13.43
C LEU A 602 -12.29 12.04 -12.98
N ASP A 603 -12.58 12.99 -13.87
CA ASP A 603 -12.66 14.42 -13.51
C ASP A 603 -13.75 14.71 -12.45
N PRO A 604 -14.97 14.12 -12.51
CA PRO A 604 -15.97 14.26 -11.44
C PRO A 604 -15.52 13.66 -10.10
N MET A 605 -14.71 12.59 -10.13
CA MET A 605 -14.14 12.04 -8.90
C MET A 605 -13.15 13.00 -8.26
N VAL A 606 -12.25 13.60 -9.05
CA VAL A 606 -11.30 14.61 -8.57
C VAL A 606 -12.03 15.81 -8.00
N ASN A 607 -13.09 16.26 -8.68
CA ASN A 607 -13.93 17.36 -8.22
C ASN A 607 -14.54 17.07 -6.84
N GLU A 608 -15.05 15.85 -6.66
CA GLU A 608 -15.58 15.42 -5.37
C GLU A 608 -14.49 15.28 -4.30
N GLY A 609 -13.30 14.81 -4.68
CA GLY A 609 -12.13 14.79 -3.80
C GLY A 609 -11.74 16.19 -3.31
N ALA A 610 -11.84 17.20 -4.18
CA ALA A 610 -11.63 18.60 -3.78
C ALA A 610 -12.66 19.07 -2.75
N ARG A 611 -13.95 18.72 -2.90
CA ARG A 611 -15.01 19.02 -1.92
C ARG A 611 -14.77 18.32 -0.59
N ILE A 612 -14.39 17.05 -0.62
CA ILE A 612 -14.04 16.25 0.56
C ILE A 612 -12.92 16.93 1.37
N LEU A 613 -11.92 17.51 0.69
CA LEU A 613 -10.85 18.28 1.33
C LEU A 613 -11.34 19.60 1.92
N GLU A 614 -12.20 20.34 1.19
CA GLU A 614 -12.80 21.59 1.67
C GLU A 614 -13.65 21.38 2.93
N GLU A 615 -14.38 20.29 2.98
CA GLU A 615 -15.24 19.91 4.11
C GLU A 615 -14.45 19.31 5.29
N GLY A 616 -13.15 19.06 5.11
CA GLY A 616 -12.29 18.45 6.14
C GLY A 616 -12.63 16.98 6.42
N ILE A 617 -13.31 16.29 5.49
CA ILE A 617 -13.58 14.85 5.60
C ILE A 617 -12.30 14.04 5.34
N ALA A 618 -11.47 14.45 4.40
CA ALA A 618 -10.08 14.02 4.32
C ALA A 618 -9.16 15.17 4.76
N ALA A 619 -8.15 14.86 5.55
CA ALA A 619 -7.21 15.86 6.05
C ALA A 619 -6.18 16.26 4.99
N ARG A 620 -5.80 15.33 4.11
CA ARG A 620 -4.74 15.50 3.11
C ARG A 620 -5.16 14.88 1.78
N PRO A 621 -4.67 15.41 0.64
CA PRO A 621 -4.85 14.77 -0.66
C PRO A 621 -4.35 13.32 -0.70
N GLY A 622 -3.20 13.05 -0.07
CA GLY A 622 -2.63 11.71 0.03
C GLY A 622 -3.52 10.72 0.78
N ASP A 623 -4.35 11.15 1.72
CA ASP A 623 -5.33 10.28 2.39
C ASP A 623 -6.35 9.74 1.39
N ILE A 624 -6.84 10.60 0.48
CA ILE A 624 -7.74 10.21 -0.62
C ILE A 624 -7.04 9.23 -1.57
N ASP A 625 -5.78 9.51 -1.92
CA ASP A 625 -5.00 8.65 -2.81
C ASP A 625 -4.84 7.25 -2.22
N ILE A 626 -4.51 7.14 -0.93
CA ILE A 626 -4.37 5.86 -0.23
C ILE A 626 -5.70 5.11 -0.11
N VAL A 627 -6.81 5.82 0.13
CA VAL A 627 -8.17 5.22 0.10
C VAL A 627 -8.44 4.57 -1.25
N TRP A 628 -8.16 5.26 -2.36
CA TRP A 628 -8.46 4.76 -3.70
C TRP A 628 -7.54 3.63 -4.14
N ILE A 629 -6.27 3.67 -3.78
CA ILE A 629 -5.31 2.59 -4.08
C ILE A 629 -5.68 1.31 -3.33
N ASN A 630 -5.97 1.40 -2.02
CA ASN A 630 -6.18 0.23 -1.17
C ASN A 630 -7.63 -0.29 -1.13
N GLY A 631 -8.61 0.54 -1.47
CA GLY A 631 -10.04 0.19 -1.44
C GLY A 631 -10.68 -0.02 -2.80
N TYR A 632 -10.19 0.65 -3.84
CA TYR A 632 -10.86 0.70 -5.14
C TYR A 632 -9.95 0.30 -6.31
N ASN A 633 -8.78 -0.30 -6.01
CA ASN A 633 -7.81 -0.77 -7.00
C ASN A 633 -7.33 0.31 -7.98
N TRP A 634 -7.23 1.56 -7.53
CA TRP A 634 -6.54 2.57 -8.31
C TRP A 634 -5.09 2.14 -8.53
N PRO A 635 -4.54 2.19 -9.74
CA PRO A 635 -3.17 1.75 -9.98
C PRO A 635 -2.17 2.57 -9.17
N ALA A 636 -1.41 1.94 -8.27
CA ALA A 636 -0.46 2.64 -7.39
C ALA A 636 0.59 3.44 -8.18
N TRP A 637 0.98 2.94 -9.34
CA TRP A 637 1.90 3.62 -10.25
C TRP A 637 1.30 4.85 -10.97
N ARG A 638 0.03 5.18 -10.69
CA ARG A 638 -0.66 6.44 -11.03
C ARG A 638 -0.78 7.39 -9.82
N GLY A 639 -0.37 6.97 -8.63
CA GLY A 639 -0.26 7.80 -7.42
C GLY A 639 -1.55 8.10 -6.66
N GLY A 640 -2.71 7.69 -7.17
CA GLY A 640 -4.02 8.04 -6.64
C GLY A 640 -4.70 9.17 -7.43
N PRO A 641 -6.00 9.43 -7.17
CA PRO A 641 -6.78 10.39 -7.96
C PRO A 641 -6.30 11.85 -7.84
N MET A 642 -5.84 12.27 -6.65
CA MET A 642 -5.42 13.66 -6.43
C MET A 642 -4.02 13.90 -7.03
N PHE A 643 -3.09 12.96 -6.86
CA PHE A 643 -1.78 13.00 -7.51
C PHE A 643 -1.90 12.94 -9.04
N TRP A 644 -2.77 12.07 -9.55
CA TRP A 644 -3.03 11.97 -10.98
C TRP A 644 -3.59 13.29 -11.54
N ALA A 645 -4.49 13.95 -10.81
CA ALA A 645 -5.04 15.23 -11.20
C ALA A 645 -3.94 16.31 -11.37
N ASP A 646 -2.97 16.33 -10.45
CA ASP A 646 -1.83 17.24 -10.56
C ASP A 646 -0.98 16.95 -11.81
N SER A 647 -0.83 15.67 -12.19
CA SER A 647 -0.09 15.29 -13.40
C SER A 647 -0.82 15.63 -14.70
N VAL A 648 -2.16 15.69 -14.69
CA VAL A 648 -2.99 16.12 -15.83
C VAL A 648 -2.99 17.63 -15.98
N GLY A 649 -2.91 18.34 -14.86
CA GLY A 649 -3.10 19.79 -14.78
C GLY A 649 -4.51 20.18 -14.35
N LEU A 650 -4.61 20.87 -13.22
CA LEU A 650 -5.92 21.22 -12.64
C LEU A 650 -6.72 22.20 -13.51
N ASP A 651 -6.06 23.06 -14.28
CA ASP A 651 -6.71 23.96 -15.25
C ASP A 651 -7.37 23.20 -16.39
N VAL A 652 -6.78 22.08 -16.83
CA VAL A 652 -7.35 21.19 -17.85
C VAL A 652 -8.61 20.52 -17.31
N ILE A 653 -8.54 20.00 -16.07
CA ILE A 653 -9.68 19.35 -15.41
C ILE A 653 -10.83 20.35 -15.20
N VAL A 654 -10.53 21.56 -14.73
CA VAL A 654 -11.55 22.63 -14.56
C VAL A 654 -12.29 22.91 -15.87
N LYS A 655 -11.55 23.15 -16.98
CA LYS A 655 -12.14 23.42 -18.29
C LYS A 655 -13.03 22.26 -18.77
N ARG A 656 -12.59 21.02 -18.58
CA ARG A 656 -13.37 19.83 -18.96
C ARG A 656 -14.64 19.67 -18.13
N LEU A 657 -14.59 19.94 -16.82
CA LEU A 657 -15.75 19.91 -15.94
C LEU A 657 -16.77 21.00 -16.30
N GLU A 658 -16.32 22.23 -16.60
CA GLU A 658 -17.19 23.33 -17.03
C GLU A 658 -17.91 23.01 -18.34
N ALA A 659 -17.18 22.43 -19.30
CA ALA A 659 -17.76 21.98 -20.56
C ALA A 659 -18.79 20.85 -20.31
N GLN A 660 -18.50 19.88 -19.48
CA GLN A 660 -19.43 18.80 -19.13
C GLN A 660 -20.66 19.32 -18.37
N ALA A 661 -20.47 20.24 -17.42
CA ALA A 661 -21.57 20.86 -16.67
C ALA A 661 -22.55 21.59 -17.61
N THR A 662 -22.02 22.30 -18.61
CA THR A 662 -22.79 23.00 -19.61
C THR A 662 -23.52 22.04 -20.57
N GLU A 663 -22.81 21.01 -21.08
CA GLU A 663 -23.34 20.00 -22.00
C GLU A 663 -24.50 19.20 -21.35
N ILE A 664 -24.35 18.83 -20.08
CA ILE A 664 -25.29 17.94 -19.37
C ILE A 664 -26.37 18.74 -18.61
N GLY A 665 -26.11 20.02 -18.31
CA GLY A 665 -26.98 20.83 -17.46
C GLY A 665 -26.95 20.43 -15.96
N ASP A 666 -25.88 19.76 -15.50
CA ASP A 666 -25.75 19.30 -14.12
C ASP A 666 -24.76 20.15 -13.32
N LYS A 667 -25.30 20.97 -12.41
CA LYS A 667 -24.51 21.81 -11.50
C LYS A 667 -23.57 21.02 -10.58
N ALA A 668 -23.83 19.75 -10.34
CA ALA A 668 -22.92 18.91 -9.54
C ALA A 668 -21.55 18.72 -10.21
N LEU A 669 -21.46 18.95 -11.54
CA LEU A 669 -20.20 18.92 -12.29
C LEU A 669 -19.44 20.25 -12.26
N GLU A 670 -20.04 21.35 -11.75
CA GLU A 670 -19.31 22.61 -11.60
C GLU A 670 -18.07 22.39 -10.72
N PRO A 671 -16.91 22.91 -11.15
CA PRO A 671 -15.67 22.74 -10.39
C PRO A 671 -15.78 23.28 -8.96
N ALA A 672 -15.34 22.49 -7.99
CA ALA A 672 -15.27 22.87 -6.58
C ALA A 672 -14.42 24.14 -6.39
N PRO A 673 -14.75 25.00 -5.42
CA PRO A 673 -14.00 26.23 -5.15
C PRO A 673 -12.50 25.98 -4.95
N LEU A 674 -12.12 24.95 -4.19
CA LEU A 674 -10.72 24.55 -3.98
C LEU A 674 -10.03 24.20 -5.31
N LEU A 675 -10.69 23.41 -6.15
CA LEU A 675 -10.14 23.00 -7.45
C LEU A 675 -9.92 24.22 -8.36
N ARG A 676 -10.90 25.14 -8.44
CA ARG A 676 -10.77 26.40 -9.19
C ARG A 676 -9.63 27.27 -8.66
N ARG A 677 -9.54 27.42 -7.35
CA ARG A 677 -8.49 28.21 -6.70
C ARG A 677 -7.11 27.68 -7.04
N LEU A 678 -6.87 26.38 -6.83
CA LEU A 678 -5.59 25.76 -7.14
C LEU A 678 -5.22 25.90 -8.61
N ALA A 679 -6.16 25.65 -9.51
CA ALA A 679 -5.98 25.83 -10.96
C ALA A 679 -5.58 27.28 -11.32
N THR A 680 -6.26 28.27 -10.73
CA THR A 680 -5.98 29.70 -10.99
C THR A 680 -4.62 30.12 -10.44
N GLU A 681 -4.20 29.55 -9.29
CA GLU A 681 -2.90 29.81 -8.68
C GLU A 681 -1.76 29.03 -9.35
N GLY A 682 -2.04 28.18 -10.33
CA GLY A 682 -1.04 27.29 -10.95
C GLY A 682 -0.42 26.29 -9.95
N LYS A 683 -1.18 25.89 -8.92
CA LYS A 683 -0.76 24.95 -7.89
C LYS A 683 -1.47 23.61 -8.06
N GLY A 684 -0.81 22.53 -7.59
CA GLY A 684 -1.42 21.21 -7.47
C GLY A 684 -1.93 20.94 -6.05
N PHE A 685 -2.67 19.84 -5.89
CA PHE A 685 -3.10 19.33 -4.59
C PHE A 685 -1.90 19.03 -3.66
N VAL A 686 -0.77 18.62 -4.23
CA VAL A 686 0.49 18.38 -3.49
C VAL A 686 0.96 19.61 -2.70
N SER A 687 0.53 20.81 -3.07
CA SER A 687 0.85 22.05 -2.36
C SER A 687 0.07 22.23 -1.04
N LEU A 688 -1.00 21.49 -0.85
CA LEU A 688 -1.79 21.50 0.38
C LEU A 688 -1.04 20.75 1.48
N LYS A 689 -0.61 21.50 2.48
CA LYS A 689 -0.07 20.91 3.71
C LYS A 689 -1.23 20.54 4.62
N GLY A 690 -1.32 19.26 5.03
CA GLY A 690 -2.29 18.80 6.03
C GLY A 690 -1.94 19.28 7.44
#